data_7318d902b626b1237d1e610cab78004e
#
_entry.id   7318d902b626b1237d1e610cab78004e
#
_cell.length_a   1.000
_cell.length_b   1.000
_cell.length_c   1.000
_cell.angle_alpha   90.00
_cell.angle_beta   90.00
_cell.angle_gamma   90.00
#
_symmetry.space_group_name_H-M   'P 1'
#
loop_
_entity.id
_entity.type
_entity.pdbx_description
1 polymer ?
#
loop_
_entity_poly.entity_id
_entity_poly.type
_entity_poly.pdbx_seq_one_letter_code
_entity_poly.pdbx_strand_id
1 'polypeptide(L)'
;MIQAKKRSISGSESHGDGSGSKKPAKKLKKLETSKPTGKFQKTTAAANGKPGEKSDKKTFVANTPESKKEYWNGLKAKQKELRQQRRQNKSKELYELSVSAKKVYEKLKRKNAENKDELVQKLHDMLGKENAYAKIATSHDTARVIQCMIKNASEGVCDQIADSLLPKVLDLATSKYGHHCITSLFKHGSKQLWQRVVDAITKHVVKMVNHAFSGAIVDAAYNEYATNEQRKFMRQAFYSELYLLEKDRTIQTMKDCWKTNGYMKKSVLSTVKGHLVQAANKKLTDNSLIHALLGEFLQEAADVERSEVIELYLPLLASISSTKDGTEAAIFCFVNSVVKDRRAALKAMKPYVEKLAIHEHGHRLIMCVLNCYDDTVILGKQIVAPILDQIETIVGSGDWGRKVVGWIFSPADKQLLHPTQIDLLDSYLEHSKKDKDVRRKEVLTAAAEGFCKQVEKNASFWLRGGHTALLTAVILKSFEGEQLARLHRALAGVVCDPDWKVHENEINLDGSALLAIVPDKKPKETEKTTERKVKKLKKSPFEEDKAAAREKLLAANPLVGGIEHAGVHIALKKMIKLDQEKRQQTSSEGEDISQFGQVVIEGLTVEQLKSWISQNRPCFLLLLIFENATPEVQRMVKAKIASVKKELKTQKHTGGKLLAEKLNL
;
A
#
# COMPACT_ATOMS: atom_id res chain seq x y z
N MET A 1 -53.14 1.91 -36.30
CA MET A 1 -53.45 1.60 -37.74
C MET A 1 -52.15 1.35 -38.44
N ILE A 2 -51.94 0.26 -38.87
CA ILE A 2 -51.79 -0.73 -39.96
C ILE A 2 -50.53 -1.55 -39.65
N GLN A 3 -50.66 -2.76 -39.17
CA GLN A 3 -50.70 -4.12 -39.74
C GLN A 3 -49.42 -4.52 -40.48
N ALA A 4 -48.62 -5.37 -39.89
CA ALA A 4 -48.38 -6.80 -40.03
C ALA A 4 -48.29 -7.38 -41.47
N LYS A 5 -47.20 -8.10 -41.76
CA LYS A 5 -47.25 -9.32 -42.59
C LYS A 5 -46.11 -10.28 -42.26
N LYS A 6 -46.49 -11.45 -41.72
CA LYS A 6 -45.77 -12.70 -41.70
C LYS A 6 -45.67 -13.30 -43.10
N ARG A 7 -44.62 -14.02 -43.46
CA ARG A 7 -44.68 -15.20 -44.33
C ARG A 7 -43.65 -16.25 -43.91
N SER A 8 -44.15 -17.41 -43.52
CA SER A 8 -43.54 -18.72 -43.37
C SER A 8 -43.62 -19.48 -44.71
N ILE A 9 -42.71 -20.46 -44.88
CA ILE A 9 -42.89 -21.72 -45.66
C ILE A 9 -41.56 -22.48 -45.45
N SER A 10 -41.51 -23.58 -44.64
CA SER A 10 -41.61 -25.01 -44.94
C SER A 10 -40.56 -25.48 -45.97
N GLY A 11 -39.68 -26.37 -45.71
CA GLY A 11 -39.73 -27.71 -45.11
C GLY A 11 -39.22 -28.70 -46.16
N SER A 12 -38.31 -29.58 -45.79
CA SER A 12 -38.38 -30.99 -46.26
C SER A 12 -37.17 -31.77 -45.71
N GLU A 13 -37.56 -32.90 -45.17
CA GLU A 13 -36.71 -34.00 -44.69
C GLU A 13 -36.13 -34.79 -45.88
N SER A 14 -34.97 -35.44 -45.69
CA SER A 14 -34.76 -36.78 -46.20
C SER A 14 -33.66 -37.52 -45.46
N HIS A 15 -34.01 -38.75 -45.15
CA HIS A 15 -33.26 -39.82 -44.47
C HIS A 15 -32.02 -40.32 -45.24
N GLY A 16 -31.13 -40.98 -44.48
CA GLY A 16 -30.12 -41.86 -45.06
C GLY A 16 -29.20 -42.50 -44.03
N ASP A 17 -29.52 -43.70 -43.68
CA ASP A 17 -28.86 -44.69 -42.80
C ASP A 17 -27.36 -44.89 -43.10
N GLY A 18 -26.57 -45.23 -42.03
CA GLY A 18 -26.11 -46.57 -41.98
C GLY A 18 -24.65 -46.79 -41.51
N SER A 19 -24.50 -47.59 -40.45
CA SER A 19 -23.37 -48.48 -40.05
C SER A 19 -22.06 -47.82 -39.65
N GLY A 20 -21.57 -47.98 -38.44
CA GLY A 20 -21.26 -49.24 -37.72
C GLY A 20 -19.79 -49.57 -37.84
N SER A 21 -18.94 -49.28 -36.83
CA SER A 21 -17.98 -50.27 -36.33
C SER A 21 -17.01 -49.74 -35.27
N LYS A 22 -17.12 -50.39 -34.12
CA LYS A 22 -16.08 -50.94 -33.22
C LYS A 22 -14.89 -50.06 -32.78
N LYS A 23 -14.88 -49.84 -31.44
CA LYS A 23 -13.67 -49.58 -30.61
C LYS A 23 -12.64 -50.72 -30.77
N PRO A 24 -11.36 -50.43 -30.49
CA PRO A 24 -10.80 -51.06 -29.28
C PRO A 24 -10.01 -50.10 -28.37
N ALA A 25 -10.06 -50.48 -27.12
CA ALA A 25 -9.34 -49.91 -26.00
C ALA A 25 -7.82 -50.14 -26.15
N LYS A 26 -7.01 -49.11 -25.78
CA LYS A 26 -5.59 -49.33 -25.46
C LYS A 26 -5.17 -48.43 -24.28
N LYS A 27 -4.90 -49.14 -23.19
CA LYS A 27 -3.92 -48.94 -22.10
C LYS A 27 -3.35 -47.55 -21.84
N LEU A 28 -3.62 -47.09 -20.59
CA LEU A 28 -2.84 -46.09 -19.86
C LEU A 28 -1.36 -46.47 -19.81
N LYS A 29 -0.49 -45.58 -20.22
CA LYS A 29 0.89 -45.47 -19.75
C LYS A 29 1.03 -44.14 -19.02
N LYS A 30 1.44 -44.25 -17.75
CA LYS A 30 1.95 -43.16 -16.93
C LYS A 30 3.09 -42.46 -17.67
N LEU A 31 2.99 -41.15 -17.91
CA LEU A 31 4.15 -40.32 -18.24
C LEU A 31 4.35 -39.33 -17.09
N GLU A 32 5.55 -39.39 -16.56
CA GLU A 32 6.08 -38.51 -15.52
C GLU A 32 6.13 -37.07 -16.01
N THR A 33 5.71 -36.15 -15.15
CA THR A 33 5.76 -34.72 -15.39
C THR A 33 7.17 -34.20 -15.21
N SER A 34 7.87 -33.92 -16.29
CA SER A 34 9.10 -33.12 -16.27
C SER A 34 8.77 -31.63 -16.21
N LYS A 35 9.34 -30.96 -15.20
CA LYS A 35 9.31 -29.52 -15.01
C LYS A 35 10.01 -28.80 -16.16
N PRO A 36 9.46 -27.71 -16.72
CA PRO A 36 10.22 -26.86 -17.63
C PRO A 36 11.07 -25.87 -16.83
N THR A 37 12.37 -26.07 -16.83
CA THR A 37 13.35 -25.05 -16.45
C THR A 37 13.53 -24.08 -17.60
N GLY A 38 12.80 -22.97 -17.58
CA GLY A 38 12.97 -21.87 -18.53
C GLY A 38 14.20 -21.03 -18.15
N LYS A 39 15.32 -21.25 -18.83
CA LYS A 39 16.44 -20.33 -18.83
C LYS A 39 16.10 -19.12 -19.71
N PHE A 40 16.00 -17.95 -19.12
CA PHE A 40 15.97 -16.69 -19.84
C PHE A 40 17.28 -16.47 -20.59
N GLN A 41 17.26 -16.54 -21.90
CA GLN A 41 18.35 -16.07 -22.75
C GLN A 41 18.28 -14.54 -22.86
N LYS A 42 19.35 -13.88 -22.44
CA LYS A 42 19.62 -12.47 -22.73
C LYS A 42 20.03 -12.35 -24.19
N THR A 43 19.20 -11.77 -25.02
CA THR A 43 19.62 -11.26 -26.33
C THR A 43 20.39 -9.95 -26.13
N THR A 44 21.68 -9.99 -26.25
CA THR A 44 22.53 -8.82 -26.47
C THR A 44 22.85 -8.70 -27.93
N ALA A 45 22.63 -7.52 -28.48
CA ALA A 45 22.99 -7.17 -29.84
C ALA A 45 24.49 -7.37 -30.10
N ALA A 46 24.76 -7.86 -31.29
CA ALA A 46 26.08 -8.25 -31.75
C ALA A 46 27.07 -7.08 -31.82
N ALA A 47 28.22 -7.29 -31.19
CA ALA A 47 29.50 -6.69 -31.62
C ALA A 47 30.51 -7.82 -31.69
N ASN A 48 31.14 -7.96 -32.83
CA ASN A 48 32.12 -8.99 -33.18
C ASN A 48 33.25 -9.10 -32.15
N GLY A 49 33.47 -10.30 -31.63
CA GLY A 49 34.63 -10.64 -30.79
C GLY A 49 34.70 -12.15 -30.59
N LYS A 50 35.81 -12.76 -30.96
CA LYS A 50 36.14 -14.19 -30.98
C LYS A 50 35.74 -14.96 -29.71
N PRO A 51 35.49 -16.29 -29.80
CA PRO A 51 35.03 -17.11 -28.66
C PRO A 51 36.15 -17.32 -27.64
N GLY A 52 35.93 -16.86 -26.43
CA GLY A 52 36.76 -17.14 -25.29
C GLY A 52 36.17 -18.29 -24.46
N GLU A 53 37.01 -19.18 -24.07
CA GLU A 53 36.77 -20.40 -23.32
C GLU A 53 35.92 -20.24 -22.08
N LYS A 54 34.99 -21.17 -21.86
CA LYS A 54 34.22 -21.31 -20.64
C LYS A 54 35.17 -21.70 -19.47
N SER A 55 35.44 -20.76 -18.58
CA SER A 55 36.15 -21.08 -17.34
C SER A 55 35.23 -21.73 -16.32
N ASP A 56 35.45 -22.99 -16.03
CA ASP A 56 34.85 -23.73 -14.93
C ASP A 56 35.09 -23.03 -13.59
N LYS A 57 34.00 -22.75 -12.90
CA LYS A 57 34.04 -22.30 -11.49
C LYS A 57 34.42 -23.50 -10.61
N LYS A 58 35.70 -23.81 -10.51
CA LYS A 58 36.20 -24.69 -9.45
C LYS A 58 36.13 -23.92 -8.12
N THR A 59 35.28 -24.37 -7.24
CA THR A 59 35.30 -24.00 -5.81
C THR A 59 36.53 -24.58 -5.17
N PHE A 60 37.52 -23.73 -4.91
CA PHE A 60 38.78 -24.12 -4.32
C PHE A 60 38.64 -24.16 -2.80
N VAL A 61 38.72 -25.37 -2.21
CA VAL A 61 38.83 -25.57 -0.75
C VAL A 61 40.28 -25.58 -0.38
N ALA A 62 40.80 -24.46 0.09
CA ALA A 62 42.20 -24.32 0.50
C ALA A 62 42.39 -24.84 1.94
N ASN A 63 42.99 -26.01 2.10
CA ASN A 63 43.22 -26.59 3.40
C ASN A 63 44.62 -26.29 4.01
N THR A 64 45.51 -25.62 3.28
CA THR A 64 46.87 -25.27 3.78
C THR A 64 47.12 -23.76 3.70
N PRO A 65 48.03 -23.19 4.55
CA PRO A 65 48.38 -21.78 4.49
C PRO A 65 48.99 -21.34 3.17
N GLU A 66 49.69 -22.22 2.49
CA GLU A 66 50.35 -21.99 1.19
C GLU A 66 49.34 -21.88 0.08
N SER A 67 48.37 -22.78 0.00
CA SER A 67 47.29 -22.72 -0.99
C SER A 67 46.42 -21.47 -0.84
N LYS A 68 46.25 -20.95 0.39
CA LYS A 68 45.59 -19.66 0.63
C LYS A 68 46.41 -18.49 0.08
N LYS A 69 47.73 -18.52 0.24
CA LYS A 69 48.64 -17.47 -0.23
C LYS A 69 48.66 -17.40 -1.77
N GLU A 70 48.69 -18.55 -2.43
CA GLU A 70 48.60 -18.65 -3.90
C GLU A 70 47.24 -18.17 -4.43
N TYR A 71 46.15 -18.55 -3.78
CA TYR A 71 44.82 -18.06 -4.11
C TYR A 71 44.72 -16.54 -4.02
N TRP A 72 45.23 -15.94 -2.93
CA TRP A 72 45.25 -14.49 -2.75
C TRP A 72 46.15 -13.79 -3.77
N ASN A 73 47.27 -14.36 -4.12
CA ASN A 73 48.16 -13.84 -5.14
C ASN A 73 47.55 -13.92 -6.53
N GLY A 74 46.85 -15.01 -6.85
CA GLY A 74 46.05 -15.14 -8.06
C GLY A 74 44.89 -14.12 -8.17
N LEU A 75 44.20 -13.85 -7.06
CA LEU A 75 43.19 -12.80 -6.98
C LEU A 75 43.78 -11.40 -7.19
N LYS A 76 44.95 -11.12 -6.60
CA LYS A 76 45.65 -9.84 -6.78
C LYS A 76 46.10 -9.66 -8.24
N ALA A 77 46.62 -10.74 -8.88
CA ALA A 77 46.97 -10.72 -10.30
C ALA A 77 45.77 -10.44 -11.20
N LYS A 78 44.64 -11.14 -11.00
CA LYS A 78 43.40 -10.89 -11.72
C LYS A 78 42.83 -9.46 -11.49
N GLN A 79 42.95 -8.95 -10.27
CA GLN A 79 42.54 -7.55 -10.00
C GLN A 79 43.46 -6.53 -10.70
N LYS A 80 44.76 -6.83 -10.82
CA LYS A 80 45.73 -5.99 -11.55
C LYS A 80 45.40 -6.01 -13.04
N GLU A 81 45.10 -7.15 -13.61
CA GLU A 81 44.73 -7.32 -15.01
C GLU A 81 43.39 -6.60 -15.32
N LEU A 82 42.37 -6.78 -14.51
CA LEU A 82 41.11 -6.02 -14.62
C LEU A 82 41.31 -4.50 -14.52
N ARG A 83 42.24 -4.05 -13.67
CA ARG A 83 42.58 -2.61 -13.61
C ARG A 83 43.27 -2.15 -14.91
N GLN A 84 44.11 -2.98 -15.49
CA GLN A 84 44.81 -2.69 -16.74
C GLN A 84 43.83 -2.66 -17.93
N GLN A 85 42.88 -3.61 -18.03
CA GLN A 85 41.80 -3.59 -19.01
C GLN A 85 40.89 -2.37 -18.86
N ARG A 86 40.51 -2.00 -17.60
CA ARG A 86 39.74 -0.77 -17.35
C ARG A 86 40.50 0.50 -17.73
N ARG A 87 41.83 0.51 -17.62
CA ARG A 87 42.67 1.62 -18.01
C ARG A 87 42.78 1.74 -19.56
N GLN A 88 42.81 0.62 -20.27
CA GLN A 88 42.78 0.58 -21.73
C GLN A 88 41.43 0.98 -22.31
N ASN A 89 40.33 0.62 -21.62
CA ASN A 89 38.97 0.95 -22.05
C ASN A 89 38.53 2.38 -21.74
N LYS A 90 39.27 3.11 -20.88
CA LYS A 90 39.09 4.56 -20.62
C LYS A 90 40.28 5.30 -21.19
N SER A 91 40.04 6.48 -21.81
CA SER A 91 41.16 7.35 -22.14
C SER A 91 42.03 7.55 -20.89
N LYS A 92 43.33 7.55 -21.06
CA LYS A 92 44.30 7.63 -19.96
C LYS A 92 44.01 8.81 -19.04
N GLU A 93 43.65 9.97 -19.63
CA GLU A 93 43.29 11.20 -18.94
C GLU A 93 42.06 11.04 -18.04
N LEU A 94 40.98 10.42 -18.53
CA LEU A 94 39.76 10.19 -17.76
C LEU A 94 39.98 9.22 -16.58
N TYR A 95 40.91 8.25 -16.75
CA TYR A 95 41.27 7.35 -15.68
C TYR A 95 42.04 8.08 -14.56
N GLU A 96 43.04 8.88 -14.92
CA GLU A 96 43.84 9.68 -13.98
C GLU A 96 42.99 10.70 -13.23
N LEU A 97 42.09 11.39 -13.94
CA LEU A 97 41.09 12.26 -13.36
C LEU A 97 40.19 11.52 -12.34
N SER A 98 39.70 10.34 -12.72
CA SER A 98 38.86 9.53 -11.82
C SER A 98 39.60 9.10 -10.55
N VAL A 99 40.89 8.79 -10.66
CA VAL A 99 41.73 8.42 -9.50
C VAL A 99 41.97 9.64 -8.59
N SER A 100 42.25 10.79 -9.18
CA SER A 100 42.47 12.05 -8.44
C SER A 100 41.19 12.50 -7.73
N ALA A 101 40.05 12.47 -8.41
CA ALA A 101 38.75 12.81 -7.84
C ALA A 101 38.38 11.90 -6.65
N LYS A 102 38.68 10.59 -6.74
CA LYS A 102 38.46 9.65 -5.62
C LYS A 102 39.31 9.96 -4.38
N LYS A 103 40.54 10.42 -4.55
CA LYS A 103 41.41 10.82 -3.42
C LYS A 103 40.80 12.00 -2.64
N VAL A 104 40.26 12.99 -3.34
CA VAL A 104 39.58 14.13 -2.71
C VAL A 104 38.25 13.70 -2.09
N TYR A 105 37.48 12.87 -2.80
CA TYR A 105 36.22 12.32 -2.29
C TYR A 105 36.37 11.55 -0.98
N GLU A 106 37.44 10.75 -0.78
CA GLU A 106 37.67 10.03 0.46
C GLU A 106 37.87 10.97 1.68
N LYS A 107 38.30 12.22 1.44
CA LYS A 107 38.34 13.27 2.47
C LYS A 107 36.95 13.88 2.68
N LEU A 108 36.27 14.25 1.60
CA LEU A 108 34.96 14.89 1.63
C LEU A 108 33.86 14.03 2.28
N LYS A 109 33.91 12.72 2.09
CA LYS A 109 32.89 11.79 2.59
C LYS A 109 32.91 11.62 4.13
N ARG A 110 33.95 12.06 4.83
CA ARG A 110 34.05 11.95 6.29
C ARG A 110 33.02 12.85 6.96
N LYS A 111 32.35 12.37 8.02
CA LYS A 111 31.33 13.12 8.75
C LYS A 111 31.86 14.45 9.30
N ASN A 112 33.09 14.41 9.84
CA ASN A 112 33.79 15.53 10.44
C ASN A 112 34.87 16.07 9.50
N ALA A 113 34.61 16.17 8.20
CA ALA A 113 35.56 16.80 7.28
C ALA A 113 35.52 18.32 7.52
N GLU A 114 36.70 18.87 7.78
CA GLU A 114 36.95 20.31 7.78
C GLU A 114 37.00 20.80 6.32
N ASN A 115 36.58 22.05 6.08
CA ASN A 115 36.66 22.71 4.76
C ASN A 115 35.95 21.93 3.63
N LYS A 116 34.69 21.49 3.85
CA LYS A 116 33.92 20.75 2.81
C LYS A 116 33.75 21.55 1.54
N ASP A 117 33.54 22.87 1.65
CA ASP A 117 33.34 23.78 0.51
C ASP A 117 34.60 23.86 -0.37
N GLU A 118 35.77 23.95 0.22
CA GLU A 118 37.05 23.93 -0.52
C GLU A 118 37.29 22.61 -1.24
N LEU A 119 36.93 21.48 -0.58
CA LEU A 119 37.03 20.15 -1.19
C LEU A 119 36.06 19.99 -2.36
N VAL A 120 34.84 20.52 -2.25
CA VAL A 120 33.85 20.54 -3.34
C VAL A 120 34.35 21.41 -4.47
N GLN A 121 34.84 22.62 -4.18
CA GLN A 121 35.39 23.52 -5.19
C GLN A 121 36.56 22.89 -5.93
N LYS A 122 37.49 22.27 -5.21
CA LYS A 122 38.62 21.54 -5.81
C LYS A 122 38.18 20.42 -6.75
N LEU A 123 37.13 19.66 -6.37
CA LEU A 123 36.53 18.65 -7.23
C LEU A 123 35.87 19.28 -8.45
N HIS A 124 35.18 20.40 -8.27
CA HIS A 124 34.52 21.14 -9.34
C HIS A 124 35.53 21.64 -10.38
N ASP A 125 36.64 22.28 -9.94
CA ASP A 125 37.69 22.75 -10.81
C ASP A 125 38.36 21.62 -11.62
N MET A 126 38.52 20.46 -11.00
CA MET A 126 39.06 19.27 -11.67
C MET A 126 38.10 18.71 -12.73
N LEU A 127 36.81 18.65 -12.45
CA LEU A 127 35.80 18.01 -13.30
C LEU A 127 35.23 18.95 -14.34
N GLY A 128 35.17 20.25 -14.06
CA GLY A 128 34.64 21.28 -14.93
C GLY A 128 35.54 21.56 -16.15
N LYS A 129 36.86 21.58 -15.95
CA LYS A 129 37.83 21.85 -17.02
C LYS A 129 37.75 20.87 -18.20
N GLU A 130 37.45 19.60 -17.95
CA GLU A 130 37.37 18.55 -18.96
C GLU A 130 35.94 18.19 -19.38
N ASN A 131 34.93 18.91 -18.86
CA ASN A 131 33.52 18.60 -19.04
C ASN A 131 33.22 17.09 -18.75
N ALA A 132 33.87 16.57 -17.70
CA ALA A 132 33.95 15.14 -17.42
C ALA A 132 32.75 14.63 -16.61
N TYR A 133 31.89 15.51 -16.07
CA TYR A 133 30.79 15.15 -15.18
C TYR A 133 29.92 14.02 -15.75
N ALA A 134 29.38 14.17 -16.95
CA ALA A 134 28.51 13.17 -17.56
C ALA A 134 29.22 11.84 -17.81
N LYS A 135 30.51 11.89 -18.21
CA LYS A 135 31.30 10.68 -18.48
C LYS A 135 31.58 9.87 -17.21
N ILE A 136 31.92 10.54 -16.10
CA ILE A 136 32.23 9.86 -14.83
C ILE A 136 30.97 9.48 -14.04
N ALA A 137 29.85 10.17 -14.23
CA ALA A 137 28.57 9.88 -13.58
C ALA A 137 28.02 8.47 -13.89
N THR A 138 28.39 7.89 -15.02
CA THR A 138 27.92 6.55 -15.43
C THR A 138 28.68 5.39 -14.79
N SER A 139 29.76 5.65 -14.06
CA SER A 139 30.58 4.62 -13.39
C SER A 139 30.21 4.50 -11.92
N HIS A 140 30.23 3.28 -11.35
CA HIS A 140 29.85 2.99 -9.98
C HIS A 140 30.53 3.88 -8.92
N ASP A 141 31.88 3.96 -8.97
CA ASP A 141 32.62 4.66 -7.93
C ASP A 141 32.55 6.19 -8.08
N THR A 142 32.57 6.67 -9.33
CA THR A 142 32.63 8.12 -9.60
C THR A 142 31.27 8.78 -9.60
N ALA A 143 30.17 8.04 -9.83
CA ALA A 143 28.82 8.56 -9.58
C ALA A 143 28.64 8.98 -8.11
N ARG A 144 29.22 8.24 -7.16
CA ARG A 144 29.19 8.60 -5.74
C ARG A 144 29.96 9.86 -5.41
N VAL A 145 31.04 10.15 -6.16
CA VAL A 145 31.77 11.43 -6.02
C VAL A 145 30.83 12.59 -6.33
N ILE A 146 30.14 12.53 -7.48
CA ILE A 146 29.20 13.58 -7.90
C ILE A 146 28.03 13.71 -6.92
N GLN A 147 27.44 12.61 -6.46
CA GLN A 147 26.37 12.65 -5.44
C GLN A 147 26.84 13.34 -4.14
N CYS A 148 28.07 13.06 -3.70
CA CYS A 148 28.63 13.68 -2.51
C CYS A 148 28.95 15.16 -2.73
N MET A 149 29.40 15.55 -3.92
CA MET A 149 29.56 16.94 -4.29
C MET A 149 28.23 17.70 -4.23
N ILE A 150 27.18 17.22 -4.92
CA ILE A 150 25.85 17.84 -4.92
C ILE A 150 25.31 17.99 -3.49
N LYS A 151 25.53 17.00 -2.63
CA LYS A 151 25.08 17.05 -1.23
C LYS A 151 25.74 18.14 -0.39
N ASN A 152 27.02 18.45 -0.66
CA ASN A 152 27.81 19.39 0.13
C ASN A 152 28.18 20.67 -0.62
N ALA A 153 27.67 20.86 -1.84
CA ALA A 153 27.91 22.04 -2.67
C ALA A 153 27.08 23.24 -2.20
N SER A 154 27.61 24.43 -2.36
CA SER A 154 26.83 25.67 -2.35
C SER A 154 25.83 25.68 -3.52
N GLU A 155 24.78 26.50 -3.43
CA GLU A 155 23.73 26.56 -4.46
C GLU A 155 24.32 26.87 -5.85
N GLY A 156 25.23 27.84 -5.96
CA GLY A 156 25.86 28.18 -7.24
C GLY A 156 26.69 27.06 -7.85
N VAL A 157 27.47 26.33 -7.04
CA VAL A 157 28.24 25.16 -7.52
C VAL A 157 27.32 24.01 -7.90
N CYS A 158 26.21 23.82 -7.17
CA CYS A 158 25.19 22.80 -7.50
C CYS A 158 24.56 23.09 -8.85
N ASP A 159 24.24 24.35 -9.17
CA ASP A 159 23.73 24.79 -10.45
C ASP A 159 24.69 24.53 -11.60
N GLN A 160 25.99 24.83 -11.43
CA GLN A 160 27.04 24.57 -12.44
C GLN A 160 27.21 23.04 -12.69
N ILE A 161 27.12 22.23 -11.63
CA ILE A 161 27.13 20.77 -11.78
C ILE A 161 25.91 20.32 -12.58
N ALA A 162 24.73 20.88 -12.29
CA ALA A 162 23.51 20.59 -13.02
C ALA A 162 23.59 20.97 -14.49
N ASP A 163 24.13 22.13 -14.82
CA ASP A 163 24.38 22.59 -16.20
C ASP A 163 25.22 21.58 -17.01
N SER A 164 26.16 20.94 -16.36
CA SER A 164 26.99 19.90 -16.97
C SER A 164 26.27 18.53 -17.12
N LEU A 165 25.28 18.22 -16.27
CA LEU A 165 24.57 16.94 -16.27
C LEU A 165 23.29 16.95 -17.10
N LEU A 166 22.52 18.05 -17.07
CA LEU A 166 21.19 18.13 -17.69
C LEU A 166 21.18 17.92 -19.21
N PRO A 167 22.17 18.36 -20.01
CA PRO A 167 22.22 18.05 -21.44
C PRO A 167 22.28 16.54 -21.75
N LYS A 168 22.71 15.73 -20.79
CA LYS A 168 22.79 14.25 -20.89
C LYS A 168 21.82 13.55 -19.95
N VAL A 169 20.73 14.22 -19.56
CA VAL A 169 19.75 13.67 -18.59
C VAL A 169 19.20 12.31 -18.97
N LEU A 170 18.91 12.08 -20.24
CA LEU A 170 18.40 10.78 -20.74
C LEU A 170 19.41 9.65 -20.51
N ASP A 171 20.67 9.85 -20.93
CA ASP A 171 21.73 8.85 -20.80
C ASP A 171 22.04 8.58 -19.31
N LEU A 172 22.03 9.62 -18.49
CA LEU A 172 22.27 9.49 -17.04
C LEU A 172 21.11 8.79 -16.34
N ALA A 173 19.87 9.20 -16.61
CA ALA A 173 18.69 8.64 -15.95
C ALA A 173 18.48 7.16 -16.29
N THR A 174 18.82 6.72 -17.50
CA THR A 174 18.76 5.31 -17.92
C THR A 174 19.97 4.49 -17.48
N SER A 175 21.06 5.16 -17.05
CA SER A 175 22.26 4.48 -16.53
C SER A 175 22.05 3.89 -15.15
N LYS A 176 22.60 2.68 -14.91
CA LYS A 176 22.57 1.99 -13.60
C LYS A 176 23.11 2.83 -12.42
N TYR A 177 24.01 3.76 -12.68
CA TYR A 177 24.65 4.57 -11.64
C TYR A 177 24.38 6.07 -11.81
N GLY A 178 24.21 6.53 -13.06
CA GLY A 178 23.97 7.93 -13.38
C GLY A 178 22.64 8.46 -12.83
N HIS A 179 21.61 7.62 -12.77
CA HIS A 179 20.29 8.01 -12.27
C HIS A 179 20.34 8.54 -10.81
N HIS A 180 21.27 8.05 -9.99
CA HIS A 180 21.46 8.57 -8.63
C HIS A 180 21.96 10.02 -8.60
N CYS A 181 22.70 10.47 -9.63
CA CYS A 181 23.13 11.87 -9.70
C CYS A 181 21.95 12.79 -9.95
N ILE A 182 21.03 12.41 -10.86
CA ILE A 182 19.79 13.16 -11.11
C ILE A 182 18.89 13.19 -9.86
N THR A 183 18.73 12.04 -9.19
CA THR A 183 17.98 11.99 -7.91
C THR A 183 18.59 12.88 -6.83
N SER A 184 19.94 13.04 -6.83
CA SER A 184 20.64 13.91 -5.87
C SER A 184 20.38 15.40 -6.14
N LEU A 185 20.17 15.81 -7.40
CA LEU A 185 19.77 17.17 -7.75
C LEU A 185 18.40 17.52 -7.16
N PHE A 186 17.45 16.59 -7.17
CA PHE A 186 16.15 16.79 -6.51
C PHE A 186 16.27 16.86 -4.98
N LYS A 187 17.12 16.02 -4.37
CA LYS A 187 17.26 15.95 -2.91
C LYS A 187 17.97 17.16 -2.29
N HIS A 188 18.90 17.76 -3.01
CA HIS A 188 19.81 18.77 -2.46
C HIS A 188 19.83 20.09 -3.22
N GLY A 189 19.18 20.17 -4.38
CA GLY A 189 19.07 21.40 -5.16
C GLY A 189 18.00 22.35 -4.65
N SER A 190 18.06 23.60 -5.13
CA SER A 190 17.07 24.63 -4.87
C SER A 190 15.76 24.37 -5.65
N LYS A 191 14.67 25.05 -5.26
CA LYS A 191 13.40 24.97 -5.99
C LYS A 191 13.53 25.40 -7.46
N GLN A 192 14.39 26.37 -7.75
CA GLN A 192 14.67 26.85 -9.11
C GLN A 192 15.36 25.74 -9.92
N LEU A 193 16.34 25.07 -9.31
CA LEU A 193 17.01 23.94 -9.93
C LEU A 193 16.06 22.78 -10.21
N TRP A 194 15.11 22.46 -9.30
CA TRP A 194 14.10 21.42 -9.55
C TRP A 194 13.31 21.68 -10.83
N GLN A 195 12.88 22.94 -11.06
CA GLN A 195 12.13 23.30 -12.27
C GLN A 195 12.96 23.03 -13.53
N ARG A 196 14.24 23.40 -13.52
CA ARG A 196 15.17 23.14 -14.64
C ARG A 196 15.38 21.65 -14.89
N VAL A 197 15.49 20.85 -13.83
CA VAL A 197 15.60 19.38 -13.92
C VAL A 197 14.31 18.78 -14.50
N VAL A 198 13.12 19.21 -14.05
CA VAL A 198 11.82 18.76 -14.56
C VAL A 198 11.66 19.11 -16.04
N ASP A 199 12.06 20.34 -16.46
CA ASP A 199 11.99 20.74 -17.87
C ASP A 199 12.92 19.91 -18.76
N ALA A 200 14.12 19.58 -18.28
CA ALA A 200 15.03 18.68 -18.97
C ALA A 200 14.48 17.25 -19.11
N ILE A 201 13.83 16.73 -18.04
CA ILE A 201 13.16 15.43 -18.06
C ILE A 201 11.98 15.44 -19.03
N THR A 202 11.19 16.52 -19.06
CA THR A 202 9.98 16.64 -19.90
C THR A 202 10.29 16.47 -21.38
N LYS A 203 11.47 16.92 -21.84
CA LYS A 203 11.92 16.74 -23.24
C LYS A 203 12.11 15.26 -23.63
N HIS A 204 12.32 14.39 -22.68
CA HIS A 204 12.60 12.96 -22.88
C HIS A 204 11.64 12.04 -22.13
N VAL A 205 10.56 12.56 -21.56
CA VAL A 205 9.69 11.88 -20.60
C VAL A 205 9.12 10.57 -21.16
N VAL A 206 8.70 10.54 -22.43
CA VAL A 206 8.15 9.35 -23.10
C VAL A 206 9.14 8.17 -23.15
N LYS A 207 10.44 8.48 -23.39
CA LYS A 207 11.48 7.45 -23.39
C LYS A 207 11.84 7.03 -21.96
N MET A 208 11.87 7.98 -21.03
CA MET A 208 12.28 7.78 -19.66
C MET A 208 11.27 6.96 -18.86
N VAL A 209 9.97 7.18 -19.03
CA VAL A 209 8.91 6.45 -18.31
C VAL A 209 8.93 4.94 -18.64
N ASN A 210 9.35 4.60 -19.84
CA ASN A 210 9.41 3.21 -20.33
C ASN A 210 10.69 2.44 -19.94
N HIS A 211 11.47 2.98 -18.99
CA HIS A 211 12.73 2.36 -18.56
C HIS A 211 12.77 2.25 -17.02
N ALA A 212 13.19 1.11 -16.49
CA ALA A 212 13.10 0.77 -15.06
C ALA A 212 13.78 1.76 -14.10
N PHE A 213 14.93 2.34 -14.46
CA PHE A 213 15.63 3.29 -13.58
C PHE A 213 15.06 4.71 -13.73
N SER A 214 14.83 5.16 -14.96
CA SER A 214 14.36 6.52 -15.20
C SER A 214 12.87 6.69 -14.92
N GLY A 215 12.07 5.62 -14.98
CA GLY A 215 10.66 5.66 -14.62
C GLY A 215 10.42 6.17 -13.20
N ALA A 216 11.21 5.70 -12.22
CA ALA A 216 11.13 6.18 -10.84
C ALA A 216 11.53 7.68 -10.70
N ILE A 217 12.46 8.17 -11.55
CA ILE A 217 12.79 9.61 -11.56
C ILE A 217 11.64 10.42 -12.14
N VAL A 218 10.99 9.93 -13.20
CA VAL A 218 9.81 10.59 -13.80
C VAL A 218 8.68 10.64 -12.80
N ASP A 219 8.45 9.56 -12.05
CA ASP A 219 7.42 9.50 -11.02
C ASP A 219 7.66 10.53 -9.91
N ALA A 220 8.86 10.56 -9.34
CA ALA A 220 9.23 11.56 -8.34
C ALA A 220 9.13 13.00 -8.91
N ALA A 221 9.60 13.23 -10.14
CA ALA A 221 9.51 14.52 -10.79
C ALA A 221 8.05 14.99 -10.94
N TYR A 222 7.16 14.10 -11.37
CA TYR A 222 5.74 14.40 -11.59
C TYR A 222 4.99 14.67 -10.28
N ASN A 223 5.23 13.83 -9.24
CA ASN A 223 4.49 13.92 -7.98
C ASN A 223 4.97 15.02 -7.05
N GLU A 224 6.30 15.12 -6.86
CA GLU A 224 6.88 15.89 -5.77
C GLU A 224 7.44 17.24 -6.22
N TYR A 225 8.01 17.32 -7.43
CA TYR A 225 8.82 18.49 -7.83
C TYR A 225 8.20 19.34 -8.92
N ALA A 226 7.36 18.78 -9.81
CA ALA A 226 6.77 19.51 -10.93
C ALA A 226 5.68 20.48 -10.48
N THR A 227 5.67 21.68 -11.08
CA THR A 227 4.53 22.59 -10.99
C THR A 227 3.31 22.02 -11.73
N ASN A 228 2.14 22.58 -11.47
CA ASN A 228 0.91 22.18 -12.18
C ASN A 228 1.04 22.35 -13.70
N GLU A 229 1.72 23.40 -14.16
CA GLU A 229 1.98 23.63 -15.58
C GLU A 229 2.91 22.56 -16.16
N GLN A 230 4.01 22.26 -15.46
CA GLN A 230 4.94 21.21 -15.89
C GLN A 230 4.30 19.83 -15.90
N ARG A 231 3.43 19.51 -14.95
CA ARG A 231 2.65 18.26 -14.98
C ARG A 231 1.79 18.13 -16.25
N LYS A 232 1.15 19.22 -16.67
CA LYS A 232 0.39 19.27 -17.92
C LYS A 232 1.31 19.04 -19.12
N PHE A 233 2.46 19.72 -19.18
CA PHE A 233 3.43 19.54 -20.25
C PHE A 233 4.01 18.11 -20.30
N MET A 234 4.21 17.47 -19.17
CA MET A 234 4.62 16.06 -19.13
C MET A 234 3.54 15.15 -19.72
N ARG A 235 2.24 15.38 -19.45
CA ARG A 235 1.14 14.62 -20.06
C ARG A 235 1.03 14.89 -21.57
N GLN A 236 1.10 16.13 -21.99
CA GLN A 236 1.04 16.52 -23.41
C GLN A 236 2.06 15.79 -24.27
N ALA A 237 3.25 15.51 -23.73
CA ALA A 237 4.27 14.76 -24.44
C ALA A 237 3.83 13.36 -24.91
N PHE A 238 2.74 12.82 -24.35
CA PHE A 238 2.16 11.53 -24.71
C PHE A 238 1.00 11.63 -25.70
N TYR A 239 0.44 12.83 -25.88
CA TYR A 239 -0.72 13.02 -26.75
C TYR A 239 -0.33 12.97 -28.24
N SER A 240 0.81 13.58 -28.58
CA SER A 240 1.39 13.49 -29.93
C SER A 240 2.86 13.97 -29.94
N GLU A 241 3.62 13.59 -30.95
CA GLU A 241 4.99 14.07 -31.15
C GLU A 241 5.08 15.59 -31.28
N LEU A 242 4.03 16.24 -31.80
CA LEU A 242 3.95 17.69 -31.89
C LEU A 242 4.11 18.33 -30.51
N TYR A 243 3.36 17.85 -29.50
CA TYR A 243 3.42 18.37 -28.13
C TYR A 243 4.70 17.98 -27.37
N LEU A 244 5.49 17.06 -27.90
CA LEU A 244 6.84 16.81 -27.38
C LEU A 244 7.79 17.93 -27.74
N LEU A 245 7.63 18.49 -28.93
CA LEU A 245 8.47 19.59 -29.45
C LEU A 245 8.01 20.95 -28.96
N GLU A 246 6.71 21.21 -29.05
CA GLU A 246 6.10 22.50 -28.66
C GLU A 246 4.97 22.26 -27.66
N LYS A 247 5.02 23.00 -26.55
CA LYS A 247 4.04 22.88 -25.44
C LYS A 247 2.95 23.93 -25.59
N ASP A 248 1.71 23.50 -25.44
CA ASP A 248 0.54 24.38 -25.48
C ASP A 248 -0.05 24.55 -24.06
N ARG A 249 -0.05 25.82 -23.59
CA ARG A 249 -0.59 26.18 -22.27
C ARG A 249 -2.11 26.08 -22.20
N THR A 250 -2.80 26.12 -23.31
CA THR A 250 -4.26 26.06 -23.38
C THR A 250 -4.79 24.65 -23.14
N ILE A 251 -3.98 23.62 -23.40
CA ILE A 251 -4.33 22.22 -23.23
C ILE A 251 -4.11 21.83 -21.78
N GLN A 252 -5.20 21.57 -21.07
CA GLN A 252 -5.23 21.13 -19.68
C GLN A 252 -5.30 19.60 -19.58
N THR A 253 -6.10 18.98 -20.45
CA THR A 253 -6.38 17.55 -20.52
C THR A 253 -6.28 17.06 -21.96
N MET A 254 -6.25 15.76 -22.15
CA MET A 254 -6.24 15.13 -23.47
C MET A 254 -7.43 15.59 -24.33
N LYS A 255 -8.62 15.79 -23.74
CA LYS A 255 -9.83 16.24 -24.40
C LYS A 255 -9.68 17.59 -25.09
N ASP A 256 -8.85 18.46 -24.56
CA ASP A 256 -8.64 19.79 -25.11
C ASP A 256 -7.96 19.75 -26.48
N CYS A 257 -7.17 18.69 -26.78
CA CYS A 257 -6.47 18.52 -28.06
C CYS A 257 -7.40 18.50 -29.27
N TRP A 258 -8.65 18.16 -29.13
CA TRP A 258 -9.61 18.06 -30.23
C TRP A 258 -10.83 18.96 -30.09
N LYS A 259 -10.85 19.87 -29.10
CA LYS A 259 -11.91 20.89 -28.98
C LYS A 259 -12.01 21.74 -30.26
N THR A 260 -10.86 22.10 -30.82
CA THR A 260 -10.77 22.93 -32.02
C THR A 260 -10.81 22.09 -33.30
N ASN A 261 -10.27 20.85 -33.26
CA ASN A 261 -10.14 19.99 -34.43
C ASN A 261 -10.44 18.53 -34.08
N GLY A 262 -11.68 18.10 -34.33
CA GLY A 262 -12.19 16.76 -34.02
C GLY A 262 -11.41 15.61 -34.67
N TYR A 263 -10.73 15.84 -35.79
CA TYR A 263 -9.93 14.82 -36.47
C TYR A 263 -8.73 14.34 -35.63
N MET A 264 -8.23 15.17 -34.71
CA MET A 264 -7.09 14.80 -33.84
C MET A 264 -7.48 13.73 -32.83
N LYS A 265 -8.75 13.59 -32.45
CA LYS A 265 -9.20 12.68 -31.40
C LYS A 265 -8.68 11.26 -31.61
N LYS A 266 -8.90 10.68 -32.80
CA LYS A 266 -8.49 9.30 -33.10
C LYS A 266 -6.96 9.13 -33.04
N SER A 267 -6.22 10.08 -33.56
CA SER A 267 -4.74 10.05 -33.55
C SER A 267 -4.18 10.11 -32.13
N VAL A 268 -4.67 11.06 -31.31
CA VAL A 268 -4.24 11.23 -29.93
C VAL A 268 -4.56 9.97 -29.09
N LEU A 269 -5.79 9.48 -29.17
CA LEU A 269 -6.19 8.26 -28.45
C LEU A 269 -5.37 7.04 -28.86
N SER A 270 -5.11 6.86 -30.15
CA SER A 270 -4.26 5.76 -30.64
C SER A 270 -2.83 5.85 -30.12
N THR A 271 -2.25 7.06 -30.10
CA THR A 271 -0.90 7.31 -29.57
C THR A 271 -0.83 6.99 -28.08
N VAL A 272 -1.76 7.53 -27.28
CA VAL A 272 -1.81 7.28 -25.85
C VAL A 272 -2.05 5.81 -25.53
N LYS A 273 -2.97 5.14 -26.27
CA LYS A 273 -3.20 3.69 -26.15
C LYS A 273 -1.90 2.92 -26.36
N GLY A 274 -1.12 3.26 -27.39
CA GLY A 274 0.17 2.64 -27.67
C GLY A 274 1.14 2.75 -26.47
N HIS A 275 1.21 3.90 -25.84
CA HIS A 275 2.04 4.10 -24.64
C HIS A 275 1.53 3.32 -23.43
N LEU A 276 0.21 3.29 -23.18
CA LEU A 276 -0.40 2.53 -22.10
C LEU A 276 -0.18 1.02 -22.27
N VAL A 277 -0.36 0.48 -23.47
CA VAL A 277 -0.08 -0.92 -23.79
C VAL A 277 1.40 -1.25 -23.57
N GLN A 278 2.30 -0.36 -23.98
CA GLN A 278 3.73 -0.56 -23.77
C GLN A 278 4.11 -0.56 -22.28
N ALA A 279 3.53 0.33 -21.47
CA ALA A 279 3.77 0.39 -20.03
C ALA A 279 3.28 -0.89 -19.33
N ALA A 280 2.07 -1.36 -19.64
CA ALA A 280 1.51 -2.58 -19.10
C ALA A 280 2.33 -3.83 -19.45
N ASN A 281 2.72 -3.99 -20.74
CA ASN A 281 3.54 -5.12 -21.20
C ASN A 281 4.91 -5.16 -20.53
N LYS A 282 5.51 -4.01 -20.24
CA LYS A 282 6.78 -3.91 -19.51
C LYS A 282 6.63 -4.01 -18.00
N LYS A 283 5.40 -4.03 -17.47
CA LYS A 283 5.09 -3.96 -16.04
C LYS A 283 5.67 -2.71 -15.36
N LEU A 284 5.65 -1.59 -16.06
CA LEU A 284 6.10 -0.27 -15.61
C LEU A 284 4.87 0.64 -15.39
N THR A 285 3.85 0.08 -14.72
CA THR A 285 2.58 0.75 -14.44
C THR A 285 2.55 1.45 -13.08
N ASP A 286 3.60 1.34 -12.30
CA ASP A 286 3.76 2.02 -11.02
C ASP A 286 4.37 3.42 -11.23
N ASN A 287 3.61 4.27 -11.95
CA ASN A 287 4.03 5.63 -12.27
C ASN A 287 2.81 6.55 -12.39
N SER A 288 2.80 7.61 -11.62
CA SER A 288 1.67 8.54 -11.49
C SER A 288 1.30 9.24 -12.79
N LEU A 289 2.28 9.49 -13.67
CA LEU A 289 2.01 10.06 -14.99
C LEU A 289 1.24 9.07 -15.88
N ILE A 290 1.58 7.77 -15.82
CA ILE A 290 0.83 6.71 -16.50
C ILE A 290 -0.57 6.58 -15.92
N HIS A 291 -0.74 6.73 -14.60
CA HIS A 291 -2.05 6.70 -13.95
C HIS A 291 -2.96 7.84 -14.45
N ALA A 292 -2.43 9.05 -14.53
CA ALA A 292 -3.18 10.21 -15.04
C ALA A 292 -3.59 10.02 -16.51
N LEU A 293 -2.66 9.53 -17.36
CA LEU A 293 -2.94 9.25 -18.76
C LEU A 293 -3.98 8.12 -18.94
N LEU A 294 -3.92 7.09 -18.10
CA LEU A 294 -4.89 6.00 -18.09
C LEU A 294 -6.28 6.53 -17.74
N GLY A 295 -6.39 7.36 -16.71
CA GLY A 295 -7.66 7.97 -16.32
C GLY A 295 -8.27 8.81 -17.44
N GLU A 296 -7.49 9.69 -18.06
CA GLU A 296 -7.93 10.51 -19.19
C GLU A 296 -8.36 9.65 -20.40
N PHE A 297 -7.59 8.60 -20.71
CA PHE A 297 -7.90 7.69 -21.82
C PHE A 297 -9.22 6.93 -21.59
N LEU A 298 -9.42 6.38 -20.39
CA LEU A 298 -10.62 5.61 -20.06
C LEU A 298 -11.92 6.45 -20.15
N GLN A 299 -11.83 7.75 -19.90
CA GLN A 299 -12.97 8.68 -20.02
C GLN A 299 -13.32 8.99 -21.48
N GLU A 300 -12.33 9.11 -22.36
CA GLU A 300 -12.50 9.66 -23.71
C GLU A 300 -12.49 8.60 -24.83
N ALA A 301 -12.00 7.39 -24.56
CA ALA A 301 -11.90 6.31 -25.53
C ALA A 301 -13.27 5.72 -25.93
N ALA A 302 -13.39 5.23 -27.15
CA ALA A 302 -14.55 4.45 -27.59
C ALA A 302 -14.60 3.09 -26.85
N ASP A 303 -15.80 2.48 -26.76
CA ASP A 303 -16.03 1.29 -25.94
C ASP A 303 -15.11 0.10 -26.28
N VAL A 304 -14.85 -0.13 -27.55
CA VAL A 304 -13.97 -1.22 -28.00
C VAL A 304 -12.54 -0.98 -27.51
N GLU A 305 -11.97 0.19 -27.78
CA GLU A 305 -10.61 0.54 -27.41
C GLU A 305 -10.44 0.62 -25.87
N ARG A 306 -11.48 1.11 -25.19
CA ARG A 306 -11.57 1.15 -23.73
C ARG A 306 -11.54 -0.24 -23.13
N SER A 307 -12.34 -1.18 -23.68
CA SER A 307 -12.41 -2.56 -23.19
C SER A 307 -11.08 -3.30 -23.33
N GLU A 308 -10.35 -3.11 -24.43
CA GLU A 308 -9.02 -3.71 -24.61
C GLU A 308 -8.01 -3.21 -23.57
N VAL A 309 -8.04 -1.92 -23.23
CA VAL A 309 -7.15 -1.35 -22.20
C VAL A 309 -7.58 -1.82 -20.81
N ILE A 310 -8.89 -1.88 -20.53
CA ILE A 310 -9.41 -2.42 -19.28
C ILE A 310 -8.92 -3.85 -19.05
N GLU A 311 -9.08 -4.75 -20.03
CA GLU A 311 -8.64 -6.14 -19.93
C GLU A 311 -7.14 -6.25 -19.60
N LEU A 312 -6.33 -5.42 -20.25
CA LEU A 312 -4.87 -5.38 -20.03
C LEU A 312 -4.49 -4.90 -18.61
N TYR A 313 -5.24 -3.95 -18.03
CA TYR A 313 -4.91 -3.35 -16.73
C TYR A 313 -5.56 -4.07 -15.54
N LEU A 314 -6.58 -4.91 -15.75
CA LEU A 314 -7.26 -5.66 -14.68
C LEU A 314 -6.31 -6.51 -13.79
N PRO A 315 -5.30 -7.21 -14.30
CA PRO A 315 -4.34 -7.92 -13.45
C PRO A 315 -3.42 -6.99 -12.65
N LEU A 316 -3.37 -5.69 -12.99
CA LEU A 316 -2.44 -4.70 -12.48
C LEU A 316 -3.10 -3.69 -11.52
N LEU A 317 -4.38 -3.89 -11.15
CA LEU A 317 -5.14 -2.96 -10.31
C LEU A 317 -4.42 -2.58 -9.02
N ALA A 318 -3.79 -3.56 -8.36
CA ALA A 318 -3.03 -3.30 -7.14
C ALA A 318 -1.82 -2.38 -7.36
N SER A 319 -1.16 -2.51 -8.51
CA SER A 319 0.02 -1.69 -8.86
C SER A 319 -0.36 -0.25 -9.18
N ILE A 320 -1.47 -0.03 -9.89
CA ILE A 320 -1.90 1.31 -10.28
C ILE A 320 -2.62 2.07 -9.16
N SER A 321 -3.04 1.40 -8.07
CA SER A 321 -3.79 2.03 -6.97
C SER A 321 -2.91 2.76 -5.94
N SER A 322 -1.66 3.10 -6.30
CA SER A 322 -0.73 3.85 -5.45
C SER A 322 -0.95 5.36 -5.45
N THR A 323 -1.78 5.88 -6.36
CA THR A 323 -2.10 7.30 -6.46
C THR A 323 -3.61 7.52 -6.53
N LYS A 324 -4.05 8.77 -6.36
CA LYS A 324 -5.48 9.12 -6.49
C LYS A 324 -5.99 8.79 -7.89
N ASP A 325 -5.33 9.30 -8.93
CA ASP A 325 -5.72 9.11 -10.34
C ASP A 325 -5.68 7.63 -10.73
N GLY A 326 -4.64 6.92 -10.28
CA GLY A 326 -4.51 5.48 -10.52
C GLY A 326 -5.59 4.65 -9.83
N THR A 327 -5.99 5.03 -8.62
CA THR A 327 -7.10 4.35 -7.92
C THR A 327 -8.44 4.60 -8.63
N GLU A 328 -8.69 5.82 -9.08
CA GLU A 328 -9.90 6.14 -9.86
C GLU A 328 -9.93 5.36 -11.19
N ALA A 329 -8.80 5.27 -11.88
CA ALA A 329 -8.66 4.45 -13.08
C ALA A 329 -8.84 2.95 -12.78
N ALA A 330 -8.30 2.46 -11.65
CA ALA A 330 -8.45 1.06 -11.23
C ALA A 330 -9.92 0.71 -10.92
N ILE A 331 -10.62 1.58 -10.21
CA ILE A 331 -12.06 1.45 -9.95
C ILE A 331 -12.83 1.42 -11.27
N PHE A 332 -12.55 2.37 -12.16
CA PHE A 332 -13.19 2.43 -13.47
C PHE A 332 -12.98 1.14 -14.28
N CYS A 333 -11.76 0.62 -14.32
CA CYS A 333 -11.46 -0.67 -14.96
C CYS A 333 -12.25 -1.81 -14.32
N PHE A 334 -12.33 -1.87 -13.00
CA PHE A 334 -13.01 -2.93 -12.28
C PHE A 334 -14.53 -2.91 -12.54
N VAL A 335 -15.19 -1.78 -12.41
CA VAL A 335 -16.65 -1.67 -12.55
C VAL A 335 -17.13 -1.80 -13.99
N ASN A 336 -16.32 -1.46 -14.98
CA ASN A 336 -16.65 -1.59 -16.40
C ASN A 336 -16.17 -2.90 -17.05
N SER A 337 -15.57 -3.82 -16.27
CA SER A 337 -15.14 -5.11 -16.78
C SER A 337 -16.24 -6.18 -16.69
N VAL A 338 -16.11 -7.24 -17.50
CA VAL A 338 -17.04 -8.37 -17.44
C VAL A 338 -16.81 -9.24 -16.19
N VAL A 339 -17.85 -9.97 -15.77
CA VAL A 339 -17.84 -10.77 -14.52
C VAL A 339 -16.66 -11.76 -14.45
N LYS A 340 -16.31 -12.42 -15.56
CA LYS A 340 -15.19 -13.36 -15.63
C LYS A 340 -13.86 -12.68 -15.29
N ASP A 341 -13.67 -11.48 -15.80
CA ASP A 341 -12.42 -10.74 -15.64
C ASP A 341 -12.31 -10.07 -14.27
N ARG A 342 -13.45 -9.62 -13.71
CA ARG A 342 -13.52 -9.19 -12.29
C ARG A 342 -13.05 -10.32 -11.35
N ARG A 343 -13.45 -11.56 -11.62
CA ARG A 343 -12.99 -12.72 -10.84
C ARG A 343 -11.48 -12.95 -10.94
N ALA A 344 -10.90 -12.78 -12.14
CA ALA A 344 -9.45 -12.87 -12.33
C ALA A 344 -8.73 -11.72 -11.61
N ALA A 345 -9.28 -10.49 -11.66
CA ALA A 345 -8.76 -9.34 -10.96
C ALA A 345 -8.72 -9.54 -9.43
N LEU A 346 -9.78 -10.08 -8.82
CA LEU A 346 -9.79 -10.39 -7.39
C LEU A 346 -8.68 -11.37 -6.99
N LYS A 347 -8.45 -12.40 -7.81
CA LYS A 347 -7.35 -13.35 -7.56
C LYS A 347 -5.98 -12.68 -7.63
N ALA A 348 -5.79 -11.76 -8.58
CA ALA A 348 -4.55 -11.00 -8.72
C ALA A 348 -4.35 -10.01 -7.55
N MET A 349 -5.42 -9.43 -7.02
CA MET A 349 -5.39 -8.51 -5.88
C MET A 349 -5.13 -9.20 -4.55
N LYS A 350 -5.51 -10.46 -4.38
CA LYS A 350 -5.45 -11.18 -3.09
C LYS A 350 -4.13 -11.02 -2.33
N PRO A 351 -2.93 -11.14 -2.94
CA PRO A 351 -1.66 -10.97 -2.24
C PRO A 351 -1.38 -9.54 -1.74
N TYR A 352 -2.15 -8.57 -2.23
CA TYR A 352 -1.96 -7.14 -1.97
C TYR A 352 -3.09 -6.52 -1.14
N VAL A 353 -4.09 -7.32 -0.72
CA VAL A 353 -5.28 -6.82 -0.01
C VAL A 353 -4.92 -6.05 1.26
N GLU A 354 -4.01 -6.58 2.09
CA GLU A 354 -3.51 -5.92 3.28
C GLU A 354 -2.91 -4.54 2.94
N LYS A 355 -1.99 -4.50 1.97
CA LYS A 355 -1.32 -3.27 1.55
C LYS A 355 -2.29 -2.24 0.98
N LEU A 356 -3.27 -2.69 0.19
CA LEU A 356 -4.30 -1.81 -0.35
C LEU A 356 -5.21 -1.27 0.75
N ALA A 357 -5.61 -2.11 1.72
CA ALA A 357 -6.49 -1.71 2.81
C ALA A 357 -5.91 -0.61 3.70
N ILE A 358 -4.58 -0.61 3.91
CA ILE A 358 -3.89 0.40 4.72
C ILE A 358 -3.42 1.62 3.91
N HIS A 359 -3.50 1.57 2.58
CA HIS A 359 -2.99 2.62 1.72
C HIS A 359 -3.99 3.78 1.57
N GLU A 360 -3.48 5.03 1.58
CA GLU A 360 -4.27 6.25 1.47
C GLU A 360 -5.26 6.26 0.30
N HIS A 361 -4.89 5.75 -0.84
CA HIS A 361 -5.73 5.68 -2.03
C HIS A 361 -6.30 4.28 -2.28
N GLY A 362 -5.47 3.25 -2.11
CA GLY A 362 -5.83 1.85 -2.40
C GLY A 362 -7.03 1.31 -1.61
N HIS A 363 -7.28 1.81 -0.39
CA HIS A 363 -8.44 1.41 0.42
C HIS A 363 -9.77 1.66 -0.31
N ARG A 364 -9.85 2.70 -1.16
CA ARG A 364 -11.04 3.03 -1.94
C ARG A 364 -11.39 1.94 -2.97
N LEU A 365 -10.36 1.34 -3.60
CA LEU A 365 -10.57 0.20 -4.50
C LEU A 365 -11.14 -1.01 -3.74
N ILE A 366 -10.60 -1.35 -2.55
CA ILE A 366 -11.12 -2.44 -1.73
C ILE A 366 -12.58 -2.19 -1.35
N MET A 367 -12.91 -0.98 -0.92
CA MET A 367 -14.30 -0.62 -0.55
C MET A 367 -15.24 -0.67 -1.76
N CYS A 368 -14.80 -0.22 -2.95
CA CYS A 368 -15.57 -0.37 -4.17
C CYS A 368 -15.84 -1.84 -4.50
N VAL A 369 -14.82 -2.69 -4.43
CA VAL A 369 -14.94 -4.15 -4.67
C VAL A 369 -15.93 -4.78 -3.69
N LEU A 370 -15.85 -4.46 -2.40
CA LEU A 370 -16.79 -4.93 -1.36
C LEU A 370 -18.23 -4.48 -1.66
N ASN A 371 -18.40 -3.31 -2.26
CA ASN A 371 -19.72 -2.73 -2.51
C ASN A 371 -20.38 -3.19 -3.82
N CYS A 372 -19.62 -3.56 -4.87
CA CYS A 372 -20.20 -3.81 -6.19
C CYS A 372 -19.93 -5.18 -6.80
N TYR A 373 -19.19 -6.08 -6.11
CA TYR A 373 -18.93 -7.42 -6.62
C TYR A 373 -20.02 -8.41 -6.20
N ASP A 374 -20.64 -9.11 -7.16
CA ASP A 374 -21.85 -9.90 -6.94
C ASP A 374 -21.62 -11.30 -6.35
N ASP A 375 -20.48 -11.95 -6.65
CA ASP A 375 -20.14 -13.27 -6.10
C ASP A 375 -19.50 -13.14 -4.71
N THR A 376 -20.35 -13.09 -3.69
CA THR A 376 -19.95 -12.91 -2.29
C THR A 376 -19.15 -14.07 -1.72
N VAL A 377 -19.28 -15.29 -2.27
CA VAL A 377 -18.48 -16.45 -1.87
C VAL A 377 -17.01 -16.25 -2.29
N ILE A 378 -16.81 -15.80 -3.53
CA ILE A 378 -15.46 -15.48 -4.01
C ILE A 378 -14.91 -14.23 -3.30
N LEU A 379 -15.74 -13.21 -3.10
CA LEU A 379 -15.40 -12.02 -2.35
C LEU A 379 -14.91 -12.36 -0.94
N GLY A 380 -15.64 -13.23 -0.24
CA GLY A 380 -15.26 -13.72 1.07
C GLY A 380 -13.87 -14.37 1.08
N LYS A 381 -13.58 -15.24 0.12
CA LYS A 381 -12.31 -15.98 0.04
C LYS A 381 -11.12 -15.14 -0.44
N GLN A 382 -11.34 -14.15 -1.30
CA GLN A 382 -10.24 -13.40 -1.94
C GLN A 382 -9.94 -12.06 -1.23
N ILE A 383 -10.94 -11.43 -0.62
CA ILE A 383 -10.83 -10.09 -0.01
C ILE A 383 -11.10 -10.14 1.49
N VAL A 384 -12.26 -10.67 1.93
CA VAL A 384 -12.66 -10.63 3.35
C VAL A 384 -11.74 -11.48 4.23
N ALA A 385 -11.47 -12.73 3.85
CA ALA A 385 -10.61 -13.62 4.64
C ALA A 385 -9.17 -13.06 4.82
N PRO A 386 -8.47 -12.56 3.78
CA PRO A 386 -7.19 -11.90 3.97
C PRO A 386 -7.24 -10.66 4.88
N ILE A 387 -8.34 -9.90 4.87
CA ILE A 387 -8.53 -8.76 5.79
C ILE A 387 -8.67 -9.27 7.23
N LEU A 388 -9.46 -10.32 7.46
CA LEU A 388 -9.64 -10.90 8.79
C LEU A 388 -8.35 -11.53 9.34
N ASP A 389 -7.56 -12.17 8.49
CA ASP A 389 -6.27 -12.75 8.87
C ASP A 389 -5.27 -11.70 9.38
N GLN A 390 -5.36 -10.46 8.90
CA GLN A 390 -4.47 -9.34 9.24
C GLN A 390 -5.23 -8.15 9.87
N ILE A 391 -6.40 -8.40 10.48
CA ILE A 391 -7.32 -7.34 10.90
C ILE A 391 -6.71 -6.39 11.92
N GLU A 392 -5.94 -6.90 12.89
CA GLU A 392 -5.26 -6.06 13.88
C GLU A 392 -4.23 -5.13 13.23
N THR A 393 -3.48 -5.65 12.26
CA THR A 393 -2.53 -4.86 11.48
C THR A 393 -3.23 -3.77 10.68
N ILE A 394 -4.32 -4.12 10.02
CA ILE A 394 -5.10 -3.20 9.17
C ILE A 394 -5.75 -2.11 10.03
N VAL A 395 -6.44 -2.46 11.10
CA VAL A 395 -7.07 -1.49 12.03
C VAL A 395 -6.02 -0.63 12.72
N GLY A 396 -4.92 -1.27 13.12
CA GLY A 396 -3.81 -0.61 13.79
C GLY A 396 -3.04 0.40 12.94
N SER A 397 -3.08 0.28 11.61
CA SER A 397 -2.37 1.17 10.69
C SER A 397 -2.92 2.60 10.69
N GLY A 398 -4.20 2.78 10.97
CA GLY A 398 -4.81 4.10 10.99
C GLY A 398 -6.20 4.15 10.33
N ASP A 399 -6.60 5.36 9.90
CA ASP A 399 -7.96 5.63 9.44
C ASP A 399 -8.36 4.82 8.20
N TRP A 400 -7.45 4.60 7.27
CA TRP A 400 -7.76 3.90 6.02
C TRP A 400 -8.16 2.46 6.28
N GLY A 401 -7.37 1.75 7.09
CA GLY A 401 -7.69 0.38 7.49
C GLY A 401 -8.98 0.28 8.31
N ARG A 402 -9.21 1.22 9.24
CA ARG A 402 -10.45 1.30 10.02
C ARG A 402 -11.68 1.51 9.13
N LYS A 403 -11.60 2.32 8.07
CA LYS A 403 -12.69 2.53 7.10
C LYS A 403 -13.01 1.26 6.33
N VAL A 404 -12.00 0.50 5.89
CA VAL A 404 -12.20 -0.77 5.18
C VAL A 404 -12.89 -1.79 6.07
N VAL A 405 -12.42 -1.97 7.31
CA VAL A 405 -13.03 -2.90 8.27
C VAL A 405 -14.43 -2.43 8.66
N GLY A 406 -14.61 -1.14 8.91
CA GLY A 406 -15.91 -0.56 9.19
C GLY A 406 -16.91 -0.79 8.04
N TRP A 407 -16.46 -0.72 6.79
CA TRP A 407 -17.34 -0.99 5.62
C TRP A 407 -17.81 -2.44 5.54
N ILE A 408 -17.00 -3.40 5.97
CA ILE A 408 -17.38 -4.83 5.99
C ILE A 408 -18.54 -5.07 6.96
N PHE A 409 -18.47 -4.49 8.17
CA PHE A 409 -19.42 -4.78 9.25
C PHE A 409 -20.57 -3.78 9.32
N SER A 410 -20.31 -2.50 9.14
CA SER A 410 -21.31 -1.42 9.25
C SER A 410 -21.18 -0.47 8.07
N PRO A 411 -21.52 -0.91 6.86
CA PRO A 411 -21.41 -0.10 5.65
C PRO A 411 -22.29 1.14 5.75
N ALA A 412 -21.78 2.27 5.23
CA ALA A 412 -22.43 3.57 5.24
C ALA A 412 -22.64 4.21 6.62
N ASP A 413 -21.93 3.76 7.68
CA ASP A 413 -21.97 4.45 8.97
C ASP A 413 -21.29 5.83 8.89
N LYS A 414 -22.04 6.89 9.18
CA LYS A 414 -21.61 8.29 9.11
C LYS A 414 -20.58 8.67 10.19
N GLN A 415 -20.34 7.82 11.19
CA GLN A 415 -19.30 8.02 12.20
C GLN A 415 -17.91 7.63 11.68
N LEU A 416 -17.84 6.73 10.69
CA LEU A 416 -16.61 6.24 10.10
C LEU A 416 -16.30 6.90 8.75
N LEU A 417 -17.33 7.29 8.00
CA LEU A 417 -17.20 7.76 6.63
C LEU A 417 -17.95 9.07 6.42
N HIS A 418 -17.32 9.98 5.67
CA HIS A 418 -18.00 11.19 5.25
C HIS A 418 -19.14 10.87 4.27
N PRO A 419 -20.30 11.55 4.32
CA PRO A 419 -21.45 11.31 3.42
C PRO A 419 -21.05 11.27 1.94
N THR A 420 -20.23 12.20 1.47
CA THR A 420 -19.75 12.21 0.07
C THR A 420 -18.96 10.97 -0.34
N GLN A 421 -18.29 10.30 0.58
CA GLN A 421 -17.60 9.04 0.31
C GLN A 421 -18.61 7.88 0.21
N ILE A 422 -19.65 7.92 1.03
CA ILE A 422 -20.75 6.96 0.97
C ILE A 422 -21.49 7.10 -0.36
N ASP A 423 -21.85 8.33 -0.74
CA ASP A 423 -22.55 8.62 -2.01
C ASP A 423 -21.72 8.15 -3.21
N LEU A 424 -20.42 8.39 -3.19
CA LEU A 424 -19.51 7.92 -4.24
C LEU A 424 -19.44 6.38 -4.30
N LEU A 425 -19.39 5.69 -3.16
CA LEU A 425 -19.39 4.23 -3.15
C LEU A 425 -20.74 3.67 -3.60
N ASP A 426 -21.83 4.31 -3.23
CA ASP A 426 -23.17 3.90 -3.63
C ASP A 426 -23.42 4.15 -5.13
N SER A 427 -22.78 5.16 -5.76
CA SER A 427 -22.85 5.34 -7.21
C SER A 427 -22.32 4.15 -8.01
N TYR A 428 -21.38 3.38 -7.45
CA TYR A 428 -20.86 2.18 -8.12
C TYR A 428 -21.84 0.99 -8.10
N LEU A 429 -22.94 1.07 -7.35
CA LEU A 429 -23.96 0.01 -7.30
C LEU A 429 -24.67 -0.21 -8.63
N GLU A 430 -24.72 0.80 -9.51
CA GLU A 430 -25.27 0.66 -10.88
C GLU A 430 -24.57 -0.43 -11.70
N HIS A 431 -23.31 -0.77 -11.36
CA HIS A 431 -22.54 -1.82 -12.00
C HIS A 431 -22.72 -3.21 -11.36
N SER A 432 -23.62 -3.34 -10.38
CA SER A 432 -23.94 -4.57 -9.67
C SER A 432 -25.32 -5.07 -10.06
N LYS A 433 -25.45 -6.40 -10.14
CA LYS A 433 -26.74 -7.06 -10.39
C LYS A 433 -27.42 -7.54 -9.11
N LYS A 434 -26.63 -7.79 -8.06
CA LYS A 434 -27.12 -8.26 -6.77
C LYS A 434 -27.63 -7.09 -5.94
N ASP A 435 -28.75 -7.27 -5.27
CA ASP A 435 -29.29 -6.31 -4.32
C ASP A 435 -28.26 -5.90 -3.26
N LYS A 436 -28.28 -4.64 -2.88
CA LYS A 436 -27.32 -4.01 -1.95
C LYS A 436 -27.38 -4.66 -0.56
N ASP A 437 -28.59 -4.85 -0.03
CA ASP A 437 -28.76 -5.31 1.35
C ASP A 437 -28.49 -6.81 1.46
N VAL A 438 -28.88 -7.58 0.44
CA VAL A 438 -28.52 -9.00 0.33
C VAL A 438 -27.00 -9.19 0.31
N ARG A 439 -26.29 -8.40 -0.50
CA ARG A 439 -24.82 -8.46 -0.55
C ARG A 439 -24.19 -8.11 0.79
N ARG A 440 -24.64 -7.02 1.42
CA ARG A 440 -24.15 -6.58 2.74
C ARG A 440 -24.33 -7.66 3.78
N LYS A 441 -25.49 -8.29 3.83
CA LYS A 441 -25.80 -9.39 4.75
C LYS A 441 -24.88 -10.59 4.51
N GLU A 442 -24.66 -10.98 3.26
CA GLU A 442 -23.79 -12.11 2.91
C GLU A 442 -22.31 -11.83 3.25
N VAL A 443 -21.82 -10.59 3.01
CA VAL A 443 -20.46 -10.17 3.39
C VAL A 443 -20.29 -10.19 4.90
N LEU A 444 -21.26 -9.65 5.64
CA LEU A 444 -21.28 -9.68 7.10
C LEU A 444 -21.25 -11.12 7.62
N THR A 445 -22.10 -12.01 7.09
CA THR A 445 -22.14 -13.42 7.47
C THR A 445 -20.79 -14.11 7.23
N ALA A 446 -20.13 -13.82 6.12
CA ALA A 446 -18.82 -14.37 5.80
C ALA A 446 -17.70 -13.86 6.73
N ALA A 447 -17.87 -12.67 7.31
CA ALA A 447 -16.87 -12.02 8.17
C ALA A 447 -17.10 -12.28 9.67
N ALA A 448 -18.34 -12.49 10.10
CA ALA A 448 -18.75 -12.43 11.49
C ALA A 448 -18.00 -13.40 12.40
N GLU A 449 -17.95 -14.69 12.04
CA GLU A 449 -17.27 -15.69 12.85
C GLU A 449 -15.75 -15.48 12.93
N GLY A 450 -15.13 -15.04 11.83
CA GLY A 450 -13.71 -14.68 11.81
C GLY A 450 -13.41 -13.51 12.72
N PHE A 451 -14.28 -12.50 12.76
CA PHE A 451 -14.16 -11.35 13.64
C PHE A 451 -14.31 -11.73 15.11
N CYS A 452 -15.32 -12.53 15.47
CA CYS A 452 -15.50 -13.01 16.84
C CYS A 452 -14.21 -13.69 17.36
N LYS A 453 -13.63 -14.60 16.56
CA LYS A 453 -12.38 -15.29 16.93
C LYS A 453 -11.21 -14.32 17.12
N GLN A 454 -11.11 -13.27 16.33
CA GLN A 454 -10.03 -12.28 16.49
C GLN A 454 -10.23 -11.43 17.75
N VAL A 455 -11.46 -11.06 18.08
CA VAL A 455 -11.75 -10.33 19.34
C VAL A 455 -11.49 -11.21 20.54
N GLU A 456 -11.96 -12.46 20.55
CA GLU A 456 -11.70 -13.42 21.63
C GLU A 456 -10.21 -13.69 21.86
N LYS A 457 -9.44 -13.72 20.77
CA LYS A 457 -7.99 -13.93 20.85
C LYS A 457 -7.24 -12.73 21.46
N ASN A 458 -7.68 -11.50 21.21
CA ASN A 458 -7.01 -10.29 21.69
C ASN A 458 -8.00 -9.13 21.89
N ALA A 459 -8.87 -9.28 22.89
CA ALA A 459 -9.92 -8.30 23.19
C ALA A 459 -9.35 -6.92 23.57
N SER A 460 -8.18 -6.87 24.22
CA SER A 460 -7.54 -5.63 24.65
C SER A 460 -7.12 -4.75 23.46
N PHE A 461 -6.78 -5.34 22.31
CA PHE A 461 -6.49 -4.60 21.09
C PHE A 461 -7.68 -3.74 20.66
N TRP A 462 -8.89 -4.24 20.78
CA TRP A 462 -10.13 -3.58 20.32
C TRP A 462 -10.56 -2.42 21.21
N LEU A 463 -9.96 -2.31 22.40
CA LEU A 463 -10.14 -1.21 23.37
C LEU A 463 -8.84 -0.43 23.62
N ARG A 464 -7.83 -0.56 22.77
CA ARG A 464 -6.48 0.03 22.97
C ARG A 464 -6.41 1.56 22.87
N GLY A 465 -7.47 2.21 22.42
CA GLY A 465 -7.53 3.66 22.23
C GLY A 465 -8.87 4.12 21.70
N GLY A 466 -9.07 5.43 21.62
CA GLY A 466 -10.37 6.02 21.32
C GLY A 466 -10.91 5.68 19.92
N HIS A 467 -10.06 5.70 18.90
CA HIS A 467 -10.48 5.42 17.51
C HIS A 467 -10.80 3.95 17.28
N THR A 468 -9.96 3.04 17.80
CA THR A 468 -10.20 1.60 17.67
C THR A 468 -11.42 1.18 18.49
N ALA A 469 -11.59 1.68 19.71
CA ALA A 469 -12.78 1.40 20.53
C ALA A 469 -14.07 1.94 19.89
N LEU A 470 -14.02 3.11 19.25
CA LEU A 470 -15.16 3.66 18.51
C LEU A 470 -15.53 2.78 17.32
N LEU A 471 -14.55 2.30 16.54
CA LEU A 471 -14.78 1.32 15.47
C LEU A 471 -15.46 0.06 16.02
N THR A 472 -14.97 -0.47 17.16
CA THR A 472 -15.56 -1.63 17.82
C THR A 472 -17.02 -1.39 18.19
N ALA A 473 -17.34 -0.24 18.80
CA ALA A 473 -18.71 0.13 19.13
C ALA A 473 -19.63 0.21 17.89
N VAL A 474 -19.11 0.68 16.76
CA VAL A 474 -19.86 0.72 15.50
C VAL A 474 -20.08 -0.69 14.93
N ILE A 475 -19.06 -1.54 14.98
CA ILE A 475 -19.14 -2.93 14.49
C ILE A 475 -20.17 -3.74 15.28
N LEU A 476 -20.24 -3.58 16.61
CA LEU A 476 -21.19 -4.31 17.47
C LEU A 476 -22.66 -4.09 17.08
N LYS A 477 -22.99 -2.99 16.40
CA LYS A 477 -24.36 -2.74 15.89
C LYS A 477 -24.86 -3.85 14.96
N SER A 478 -23.95 -4.48 14.24
CA SER A 478 -24.28 -5.47 13.20
C SER A 478 -24.29 -6.91 13.70
N PHE A 479 -24.03 -7.15 14.98
CA PHE A 479 -24.02 -8.47 15.58
C PHE A 479 -25.24 -8.71 16.45
N GLU A 480 -25.72 -9.96 16.49
CA GLU A 480 -26.90 -10.39 17.25
C GLU A 480 -26.66 -11.77 17.88
N GLY A 481 -27.57 -12.16 18.79
CA GLY A 481 -27.58 -13.48 19.40
C GLY A 481 -26.25 -13.87 20.09
N GLU A 482 -25.87 -15.15 19.95
CA GLU A 482 -24.68 -15.70 20.60
C GLU A 482 -23.36 -15.03 20.14
N GLN A 483 -23.28 -14.57 18.90
CA GLN A 483 -22.08 -13.88 18.44
C GLN A 483 -21.88 -12.55 19.18
N LEU A 484 -22.95 -11.79 19.40
CA LEU A 484 -22.90 -10.54 20.20
C LEU A 484 -22.55 -10.86 21.65
N ALA A 485 -23.12 -11.92 22.22
CA ALA A 485 -22.83 -12.33 23.60
C ALA A 485 -21.35 -12.72 23.78
N ARG A 486 -20.74 -13.41 22.82
CA ARG A 486 -19.30 -13.75 22.82
C ARG A 486 -18.45 -12.48 22.80
N LEU A 487 -18.78 -11.51 21.92
CA LEU A 487 -18.07 -10.24 21.83
C LEU A 487 -18.20 -9.43 23.13
N HIS A 488 -19.41 -9.34 23.71
CA HIS A 488 -19.63 -8.67 24.98
C HIS A 488 -18.82 -9.28 26.11
N ARG A 489 -18.81 -10.61 26.25
CA ARG A 489 -18.00 -11.32 27.25
C ARG A 489 -16.50 -11.03 27.12
N ALA A 490 -15.97 -11.08 25.90
CA ALA A 490 -14.56 -10.82 25.64
C ALA A 490 -14.17 -9.36 25.98
N LEU A 491 -14.95 -8.38 25.52
CA LEU A 491 -14.69 -6.96 25.77
C LEU A 491 -14.93 -6.57 27.24
N ALA A 492 -15.98 -7.08 27.88
CA ALA A 492 -16.24 -6.83 29.30
C ALA A 492 -15.12 -7.41 30.18
N GLY A 493 -14.54 -8.55 29.80
CA GLY A 493 -13.36 -9.12 30.48
C GLY A 493 -12.19 -8.13 30.54
N VAL A 494 -11.93 -7.38 29.45
CA VAL A 494 -10.90 -6.33 29.43
C VAL A 494 -11.30 -5.13 30.31
N VAL A 495 -12.56 -4.70 30.21
CA VAL A 495 -13.06 -3.54 30.98
C VAL A 495 -13.02 -3.80 32.48
N CYS A 496 -13.25 -5.05 32.90
CA CYS A 496 -13.20 -5.48 34.29
C CYS A 496 -11.78 -5.87 34.76
N ASP A 497 -10.76 -5.81 33.93
CA ASP A 497 -9.37 -6.08 34.30
C ASP A 497 -8.79 -4.86 35.05
N PRO A 498 -8.36 -5.00 36.32
CA PRO A 498 -7.78 -3.89 37.10
C PRO A 498 -6.45 -3.37 36.50
N ASP A 499 -5.73 -4.20 35.80
CA ASP A 499 -4.44 -3.87 35.22
C ASP A 499 -4.55 -3.31 33.77
N TRP A 500 -5.77 -3.18 33.26
CA TRP A 500 -6.00 -2.65 31.94
C TRP A 500 -5.57 -1.20 31.80
N LYS A 501 -4.55 -0.97 30.97
CA LYS A 501 -3.98 0.34 30.66
C LYS A 501 -3.92 0.54 29.15
N VAL A 502 -4.10 1.78 28.73
CA VAL A 502 -4.00 2.22 27.35
C VAL A 502 -3.12 3.46 27.24
N HIS A 503 -2.51 3.67 26.11
CA HIS A 503 -1.77 4.90 25.86
C HIS A 503 -2.74 6.09 25.73
N GLU A 504 -2.41 7.24 26.33
CA GLU A 504 -3.25 8.46 26.31
C GLU A 504 -3.58 8.89 24.87
N ASN A 505 -2.61 8.79 23.96
CA ASN A 505 -2.83 9.02 22.54
C ASN A 505 -2.71 7.71 21.78
N GLU A 506 -3.73 7.37 20.99
CA GLU A 506 -3.69 6.18 20.14
C GLU A 506 -2.67 6.39 19.02
N ILE A 507 -1.58 5.63 19.05
CA ILE A 507 -0.55 5.68 18.02
C ILE A 507 -0.99 4.79 16.86
N ASN A 508 -1.19 5.41 15.70
CA ASN A 508 -1.35 4.69 14.46
C ASN A 508 0.00 4.11 14.05
N LEU A 509 0.05 2.82 13.86
CA LEU A 509 1.21 2.17 13.29
C LEU A 509 1.16 2.42 11.79
N ASP A 510 1.95 3.37 11.32
CA ASP A 510 2.12 3.64 9.89
C ASP A 510 2.40 2.31 9.17
N GLY A 511 1.73 2.06 8.05
CA GLY A 511 1.83 0.79 7.32
C GLY A 511 3.26 0.41 6.95
N SER A 512 4.16 1.37 6.79
CA SER A 512 5.59 1.13 6.58
C SER A 512 6.28 0.59 7.84
N ALA A 513 5.84 0.98 9.02
CA ALA A 513 6.36 0.47 10.31
C ALA A 513 5.85 -0.95 10.60
N LEU A 514 4.63 -1.27 10.18
CA LEU A 514 4.05 -2.61 10.32
C LEU A 514 4.67 -3.61 9.35
N LEU A 515 4.96 -3.21 8.13
CA LEU A 515 5.68 -4.05 7.15
C LEU A 515 7.11 -4.37 7.59
N ALA A 516 7.72 -3.54 8.43
CA ALA A 516 9.04 -3.80 9.02
C ALA A 516 9.00 -4.79 10.21
N ILE A 517 7.84 -5.02 10.80
CA ILE A 517 7.64 -5.88 11.99
C ILE A 517 7.25 -7.31 11.60
N VAL A 518 6.72 -7.53 10.39
CA VAL A 518 6.46 -8.89 9.90
C VAL A 518 7.83 -9.51 9.57
N PRO A 519 8.31 -10.50 10.33
CA PRO A 519 9.49 -11.24 9.92
C PRO A 519 9.18 -11.86 8.55
N ASP A 520 10.09 -11.63 7.59
CA ASP A 520 10.04 -12.33 6.30
C ASP A 520 9.68 -13.80 6.56
N LYS A 521 8.52 -14.24 6.04
CA LYS A 521 8.18 -15.67 6.06
C LYS A 521 9.36 -16.37 5.38
N LYS A 522 10.15 -17.07 6.15
CA LYS A 522 11.23 -17.92 5.66
C LYS A 522 10.72 -18.68 4.46
N PRO A 523 11.39 -18.66 3.30
CA PRO A 523 11.02 -19.55 2.23
C PRO A 523 11.12 -20.97 2.80
N LYS A 524 10.10 -21.80 2.55
CA LYS A 524 10.07 -23.21 2.93
C LYS A 524 11.40 -23.82 2.50
N GLU A 525 12.16 -24.31 3.47
CA GLU A 525 13.37 -25.07 3.28
C GLU A 525 13.07 -26.28 2.40
N THR A 526 13.54 -26.23 1.16
CA THR A 526 13.88 -27.44 0.42
C THR A 526 15.35 -27.72 0.68
N GLU A 527 15.53 -28.78 1.43
CA GLU A 527 16.72 -29.62 1.65
C GLU A 527 18.12 -29.12 1.29
N LYS A 528 18.91 -29.09 2.35
CA LYS A 528 20.35 -29.41 2.44
C LYS A 528 21.28 -28.89 1.34
N THR A 529 22.00 -27.82 1.68
CA THR A 529 23.47 -27.79 1.47
C THR A 529 24.08 -26.64 2.27
N THR A 530 25.05 -27.07 3.13
CA THR A 530 26.21 -26.33 3.64
C THR A 530 25.99 -25.00 4.36
N GLU A 531 26.20 -25.08 5.68
CA GLU A 531 26.43 -23.97 6.58
C GLU A 531 27.44 -22.96 6.03
N ARG A 532 26.99 -21.86 5.51
CA ARG A 532 27.76 -20.61 5.47
C ARG A 532 27.18 -19.69 6.54
N LYS A 533 28.00 -19.36 7.54
CA LYS A 533 27.77 -18.30 8.52
C LYS A 533 27.34 -17.04 7.76
N VAL A 534 26.04 -16.83 7.68
CA VAL A 534 25.46 -15.54 7.22
C VAL A 534 25.81 -14.54 8.31
N LYS A 535 26.78 -13.66 8.05
CA LYS A 535 26.96 -12.44 8.83
C LYS A 535 25.59 -11.75 8.89
N LYS A 536 25.06 -11.56 10.12
CA LYS A 536 23.88 -10.71 10.36
C LYS A 536 24.06 -9.45 9.52
N LEU A 537 23.24 -9.26 8.49
CA LEU A 537 23.13 -7.95 7.83
C LEU A 537 22.75 -6.97 8.93
N LYS A 538 23.62 -6.00 9.19
CA LYS A 538 23.27 -4.85 10.04
C LYS A 538 22.05 -4.21 9.42
N LYS A 539 20.99 -3.99 10.22
CA LYS A 539 19.83 -3.19 9.83
C LYS A 539 20.31 -1.89 9.21
N SER A 540 19.60 -1.39 8.21
CA SER A 540 19.99 -0.12 7.60
C SER A 540 19.91 0.99 8.65
N PRO A 541 20.78 2.01 8.65
CA PRO A 541 20.70 3.13 9.59
C PRO A 541 19.34 3.81 9.62
N PHE A 542 18.61 3.74 8.52
CA PHE A 542 17.26 4.28 8.36
C PHE A 542 16.17 3.49 9.13
N GLU A 543 16.35 2.18 9.30
CA GLU A 543 15.44 1.35 10.11
C GLU A 543 15.72 1.51 11.60
N GLU A 544 16.98 1.70 11.97
CA GLU A 544 17.38 1.99 13.36
C GLU A 544 16.87 3.37 13.80
N ASP A 545 16.93 4.38 12.92
CA ASP A 545 16.41 5.73 13.19
C ASP A 545 14.86 5.73 13.34
N LYS A 546 14.15 4.93 12.56
CA LYS A 546 12.68 4.78 12.70
C LYS A 546 12.28 4.05 13.98
N ALA A 547 13.00 3.00 14.35
CA ALA A 547 12.74 2.28 15.59
C ALA A 547 13.00 3.15 16.83
N ALA A 548 14.08 3.93 16.84
CA ALA A 548 14.41 4.87 17.91
C ALA A 548 13.39 6.03 17.98
N ALA A 549 12.90 6.53 16.85
CA ALA A 549 11.85 7.56 16.83
C ALA A 549 10.53 7.01 17.39
N ARG A 550 10.17 5.77 17.08
CA ARG A 550 9.00 5.09 17.62
C ARG A 550 9.11 4.88 19.13
N GLU A 551 10.25 4.41 19.60
CA GLU A 551 10.50 4.21 21.03
C GLU A 551 10.38 5.54 21.80
N LYS A 552 10.89 6.63 21.24
CA LYS A 552 10.71 7.98 21.82
C LYS A 552 9.25 8.42 21.85
N LEU A 553 8.47 8.14 20.79
CA LEU A 553 7.03 8.43 20.76
C LEU A 553 6.25 7.63 21.79
N LEU A 554 6.57 6.34 21.96
CA LEU A 554 5.97 5.50 22.99
C LEU A 554 6.34 5.94 24.40
N ALA A 555 7.60 6.30 24.65
CA ALA A 555 8.07 6.80 25.93
C ALA A 555 7.45 8.17 26.31
N ALA A 556 7.14 9.00 25.30
CA ALA A 556 6.47 10.29 25.49
C ALA A 556 4.95 10.18 25.64
N ASN A 557 4.36 8.99 25.47
CA ASN A 557 2.93 8.76 25.52
C ASN A 557 2.57 7.93 26.75
N PRO A 558 2.12 8.57 27.85
CA PRO A 558 1.89 7.90 29.11
C PRO A 558 0.76 6.85 29.01
N LEU A 559 0.88 5.81 29.84
CA LEU A 559 -0.18 4.83 30.05
C LEU A 559 -1.14 5.36 31.08
N VAL A 560 -2.43 5.37 30.76
CA VAL A 560 -3.54 5.72 31.65
C VAL A 560 -4.43 4.51 31.87
N GLY A 561 -5.18 4.49 32.97
CA GLY A 561 -6.19 3.45 33.19
C GLY A 561 -7.19 3.44 32.03
N GLY A 562 -7.46 2.26 31.43
CA GLY A 562 -8.32 2.16 30.25
C GLY A 562 -9.73 2.72 30.50
N ILE A 563 -10.28 2.53 31.69
CA ILE A 563 -11.59 3.05 32.11
C ILE A 563 -11.62 4.59 32.23
N GLU A 564 -10.47 5.23 32.50
CA GLU A 564 -10.34 6.68 32.60
C GLU A 564 -10.00 7.34 31.27
N HIS A 565 -9.58 6.57 30.27
CA HIS A 565 -9.21 7.12 28.97
C HIS A 565 -10.41 7.77 28.26
N ALA A 566 -10.28 9.06 27.90
CA ALA A 566 -11.41 9.86 27.42
C ALA A 566 -12.08 9.27 26.15
N GLY A 567 -11.29 8.87 25.16
CA GLY A 567 -11.80 8.32 23.90
C GLY A 567 -12.45 6.94 24.08
N VAL A 568 -11.85 6.07 24.88
CA VAL A 568 -12.41 4.74 25.20
C VAL A 568 -13.71 4.88 25.99
N HIS A 569 -13.77 5.80 26.95
CA HIS A 569 -14.99 6.10 27.71
C HIS A 569 -16.18 6.48 26.80
N ILE A 570 -15.94 7.29 25.74
CA ILE A 570 -16.97 7.62 24.76
C ILE A 570 -17.45 6.36 24.01
N ALA A 571 -16.54 5.48 23.63
CA ALA A 571 -16.89 4.23 22.96
C ALA A 571 -17.69 3.29 23.88
N LEU A 572 -17.28 3.12 25.14
CA LEU A 572 -18.01 2.31 26.13
C LEU A 572 -19.43 2.85 26.35
N LYS A 573 -19.59 4.18 26.45
CA LYS A 573 -20.94 4.80 26.51
C LYS A 573 -21.80 4.43 25.30
N LYS A 574 -21.23 4.38 24.09
CA LYS A 574 -21.96 3.97 22.88
C LYS A 574 -22.35 2.50 22.93
N MET A 575 -21.46 1.62 23.42
CA MET A 575 -21.76 0.19 23.58
C MET A 575 -22.92 -0.02 24.56
N ILE A 576 -22.94 0.69 25.69
CA ILE A 576 -24.04 0.62 26.66
C ILE A 576 -25.36 1.17 26.07
N LYS A 577 -25.32 2.27 25.32
CA LYS A 577 -26.51 2.80 24.64
C LYS A 577 -27.05 1.85 23.60
N LEU A 578 -26.17 1.12 22.89
CA LEU A 578 -26.56 0.11 21.93
C LEU A 578 -27.45 -1.00 22.55
N ASP A 579 -27.25 -1.33 23.84
CA ASP A 579 -28.10 -2.27 24.56
C ASP A 579 -29.58 -1.83 24.55
N GLN A 580 -29.84 -0.52 24.72
CA GLN A 580 -31.19 0.04 24.67
C GLN A 580 -31.74 0.08 23.24
N GLU A 581 -30.93 0.51 22.28
CA GLU A 581 -31.32 0.57 20.86
C GLU A 581 -31.73 -0.80 20.33
N LYS A 582 -30.97 -1.85 20.64
CA LYS A 582 -31.28 -3.22 20.22
C LYS A 582 -32.55 -3.77 20.86
N ARG A 583 -32.79 -3.49 22.15
CA ARG A 583 -34.03 -3.90 22.80
C ARG A 583 -35.28 -3.22 22.19
N GLN A 584 -35.16 -1.98 21.78
CA GLN A 584 -36.26 -1.26 21.13
C GLN A 584 -36.57 -1.78 19.72
N GLN A 585 -35.59 -2.34 19.03
CA GLN A 585 -35.73 -2.89 17.68
C GLN A 585 -36.33 -4.31 17.67
N THR A 586 -36.13 -5.07 18.74
CA THR A 586 -36.62 -6.44 18.87
C THR A 586 -38.00 -6.45 19.51
N SER A 587 -39.04 -6.49 18.67
CA SER A 587 -40.46 -6.47 19.07
C SER A 587 -40.98 -7.82 19.57
N SER A 588 -40.18 -8.89 19.56
CA SER A 588 -40.57 -10.23 19.98
C SER A 588 -40.24 -10.44 21.47
N GLU A 589 -41.27 -10.62 22.28
CA GLU A 589 -41.18 -11.07 23.66
C GLU A 589 -40.55 -12.48 23.66
N GLY A 590 -39.33 -12.61 24.17
CA GLY A 590 -38.70 -13.90 24.45
C GLY A 590 -37.25 -14.13 23.98
N GLU A 591 -36.65 -13.26 23.20
CA GLU A 591 -35.23 -13.41 22.89
C GLU A 591 -34.35 -12.72 23.96
N ASP A 592 -33.49 -13.51 24.60
CA ASP A 592 -32.51 -13.03 25.57
C ASP A 592 -31.37 -12.27 24.85
N ILE A 593 -31.52 -10.94 24.73
CA ILE A 593 -30.54 -10.08 24.07
C ILE A 593 -29.40 -9.79 25.04
N SER A 594 -28.19 -10.25 24.69
CA SER A 594 -26.99 -9.91 25.45
C SER A 594 -26.82 -8.41 25.62
N GLN A 595 -26.72 -7.94 26.85
CA GLN A 595 -26.51 -6.55 27.21
C GLN A 595 -25.06 -6.36 27.68
N PHE A 596 -24.31 -5.49 27.01
CA PHE A 596 -22.92 -5.19 27.40
C PHE A 596 -22.83 -4.67 28.83
N GLY A 597 -23.74 -3.75 29.22
CA GLY A 597 -23.81 -3.22 30.56
C GLY A 597 -24.04 -4.29 31.64
N GLN A 598 -24.87 -5.30 31.35
CA GLN A 598 -25.11 -6.44 32.25
C GLN A 598 -23.82 -7.26 32.45
N VAL A 599 -23.17 -7.66 31.36
CA VAL A 599 -21.94 -8.46 31.42
C VAL A 599 -20.83 -7.73 32.19
N VAL A 600 -20.70 -6.41 32.02
CA VAL A 600 -19.75 -5.60 32.78
C VAL A 600 -20.10 -5.61 34.28
N ILE A 601 -21.35 -5.40 34.64
CA ILE A 601 -21.75 -5.42 36.06
C ILE A 601 -21.53 -6.81 36.66
N GLU A 602 -21.86 -7.88 36.00
CA GLU A 602 -21.60 -9.24 36.45
C GLU A 602 -20.12 -9.50 36.70
N GLY A 603 -19.25 -9.04 35.80
CA GLY A 603 -17.81 -9.23 35.86
C GLY A 603 -17.09 -8.40 36.93
N LEU A 604 -17.66 -7.27 37.39
CA LEU A 604 -17.01 -6.39 38.37
C LEU A 604 -16.99 -7.00 39.80
N THR A 605 -15.80 -7.09 40.36
CA THR A 605 -15.64 -7.43 41.82
C THR A 605 -15.92 -6.22 42.69
N VAL A 606 -16.13 -6.44 44.02
CA VAL A 606 -16.35 -5.36 44.98
C VAL A 606 -15.13 -4.42 45.04
N GLU A 607 -13.93 -4.94 44.96
CA GLU A 607 -12.69 -4.15 45.00
C GLU A 607 -12.55 -3.24 43.75
N GLN A 608 -12.84 -3.78 42.59
CA GLN A 608 -12.87 -3.00 41.35
C GLN A 608 -13.96 -1.94 41.38
N LEU A 609 -15.13 -2.26 41.92
CA LEU A 609 -16.21 -1.31 42.06
C LEU A 609 -15.81 -0.14 42.99
N LYS A 610 -15.07 -0.39 44.10
CA LYS A 610 -14.48 0.66 44.94
C LYS A 610 -13.52 1.54 44.14
N SER A 611 -12.65 0.95 43.33
CA SER A 611 -11.75 1.70 42.46
C SER A 611 -12.54 2.56 41.46
N TRP A 612 -13.58 2.02 40.82
CA TRP A 612 -14.41 2.77 39.87
C TRP A 612 -15.14 3.95 40.55
N ILE A 613 -15.68 3.75 41.74
CA ILE A 613 -16.38 4.81 42.48
C ILE A 613 -15.44 5.95 42.88
N SER A 614 -14.16 5.67 43.12
CA SER A 614 -13.17 6.70 43.47
C SER A 614 -12.83 7.62 42.27
N GLN A 615 -13.26 7.28 41.09
CA GLN A 615 -12.95 7.96 39.82
C GLN A 615 -14.22 8.55 39.18
N ASN A 616 -14.07 9.70 38.53
CA ASN A 616 -15.24 10.43 38.01
C ASN A 616 -15.88 9.74 36.78
N ARG A 617 -15.08 9.32 35.77
CA ARG A 617 -15.59 8.75 34.53
C ARG A 617 -16.29 7.42 34.69
N PRO A 618 -15.77 6.44 35.45
CA PRO A 618 -16.45 5.17 35.67
C PRO A 618 -17.82 5.32 36.35
N CYS A 619 -17.99 6.30 37.25
CA CYS A 619 -19.29 6.59 37.85
C CYS A 619 -20.36 6.95 36.82
N PHE A 620 -19.99 7.69 35.76
CA PHE A 620 -20.90 7.96 34.63
C PHE A 620 -21.22 6.73 33.82
N LEU A 621 -20.32 5.74 33.70
CA LEU A 621 -20.64 4.48 33.07
C LEU A 621 -21.62 3.65 33.88
N LEU A 622 -21.40 3.55 35.20
CA LEU A 622 -22.32 2.87 36.12
C LEU A 622 -23.72 3.50 36.08
N LEU A 623 -23.78 4.83 36.06
CA LEU A 623 -25.04 5.56 35.92
C LEU A 623 -25.73 5.24 34.60
N LEU A 624 -24.98 5.27 33.50
CA LEU A 624 -25.52 5.00 32.17
C LEU A 624 -25.99 3.54 32.02
N ILE A 625 -25.26 2.57 32.60
CA ILE A 625 -25.70 1.18 32.72
C ILE A 625 -27.04 1.11 33.43
N PHE A 626 -27.15 1.75 34.58
CA PHE A 626 -28.39 1.75 35.34
C PHE A 626 -29.57 2.38 34.60
N GLU A 627 -29.35 3.52 33.93
CA GLU A 627 -30.40 4.22 33.18
C GLU A 627 -30.88 3.46 31.95
N ASN A 628 -29.99 2.70 31.29
CA ASN A 628 -30.30 1.96 30.06
C ASN A 628 -30.58 0.47 30.27
N ALA A 629 -30.54 -0.02 31.51
CA ALA A 629 -30.71 -1.44 31.80
C ALA A 629 -32.17 -1.85 31.99
N THR A 630 -32.42 -3.16 31.89
CA THR A 630 -33.70 -3.78 32.25
C THR A 630 -33.91 -3.67 33.78
N PRO A 631 -35.18 -3.75 34.28
CA PRO A 631 -35.45 -3.71 35.71
C PRO A 631 -34.68 -4.74 36.53
N GLU A 632 -34.36 -5.86 35.94
CA GLU A 632 -33.58 -6.93 36.56
C GLU A 632 -32.11 -6.51 36.74
N VAL A 633 -31.48 -6.03 35.68
CA VAL A 633 -30.10 -5.51 35.73
C VAL A 633 -30.02 -4.26 36.62
N GLN A 634 -31.06 -3.40 36.64
CA GLN A 634 -31.12 -2.27 37.59
C GLN A 634 -31.08 -2.72 39.05
N ARG A 635 -31.81 -3.80 39.38
CA ARG A 635 -31.76 -4.42 40.74
C ARG A 635 -30.35 -4.93 41.04
N MET A 636 -29.69 -5.57 40.06
CA MET A 636 -28.33 -6.08 40.20
C MET A 636 -27.32 -4.95 40.45
N VAL A 637 -27.42 -3.85 39.68
CA VAL A 637 -26.59 -2.65 39.87
C VAL A 637 -26.78 -2.07 41.26
N LYS A 638 -28.04 -1.90 41.72
CA LYS A 638 -28.33 -1.40 43.05
C LYS A 638 -27.75 -2.29 44.14
N ALA A 639 -27.89 -3.62 44.03
CA ALA A 639 -27.37 -4.57 44.99
C ALA A 639 -25.83 -4.50 45.09
N LYS A 640 -25.13 -4.45 43.94
CA LYS A 640 -23.66 -4.32 43.91
C LYS A 640 -23.20 -2.98 44.49
N ILE A 641 -23.82 -1.85 44.13
CA ILE A 641 -23.43 -0.53 44.63
C ILE A 641 -23.77 -0.36 46.14
N ALA A 642 -24.81 -1.01 46.61
CA ALA A 642 -25.12 -1.02 48.05
C ALA A 642 -23.97 -1.57 48.91
N SER A 643 -23.17 -2.53 48.39
CA SER A 643 -22.01 -3.05 49.12
C SER A 643 -20.89 -2.03 49.30
N VAL A 644 -20.86 -0.96 48.51
CA VAL A 644 -19.86 0.13 48.54
C VAL A 644 -20.46 1.51 48.81
N LYS A 645 -21.67 1.54 49.39
CA LYS A 645 -22.45 2.75 49.70
C LYS A 645 -21.68 3.75 50.54
N LYS A 646 -20.92 3.28 51.54
CA LYS A 646 -20.14 4.13 52.43
C LYS A 646 -19.08 4.91 51.65
N GLU A 647 -18.36 4.22 50.80
CA GLU A 647 -17.31 4.79 49.95
C GLU A 647 -17.91 5.77 48.93
N LEU A 648 -19.06 5.45 48.33
CA LEU A 648 -19.74 6.31 47.36
C LEU A 648 -20.15 7.66 47.98
N LYS A 649 -20.67 7.68 49.23
CA LYS A 649 -21.07 8.92 49.96
C LYS A 649 -19.89 9.84 50.28
N THR A 650 -18.69 9.33 50.35
CA THR A 650 -17.48 10.14 50.60
C THR A 650 -16.94 10.84 49.39
N GLN A 651 -17.43 10.48 48.17
CA GLN A 651 -16.90 11.02 46.92
C GLN A 651 -17.33 12.47 46.67
N LYS A 652 -16.35 13.31 46.30
CA LYS A 652 -16.56 14.76 46.08
C LYS A 652 -16.80 15.10 44.60
N HIS A 653 -16.42 14.20 43.66
CA HIS A 653 -16.56 14.44 42.24
C HIS A 653 -18.00 14.28 41.76
N THR A 654 -18.31 14.91 40.61
CA THR A 654 -19.67 15.04 40.06
C THR A 654 -20.30 13.68 39.78
N GLY A 655 -19.53 12.73 39.15
CA GLY A 655 -20.03 11.40 38.81
C GLY A 655 -20.48 10.60 40.02
N GLY A 656 -19.73 10.63 41.15
CA GLY A 656 -20.11 9.94 42.37
C GLY A 656 -21.37 10.53 43.01
N LYS A 657 -21.51 11.87 43.04
CA LYS A 657 -22.70 12.56 43.57
C LYS A 657 -23.94 12.21 42.76
N LEU A 658 -23.88 12.29 41.43
CA LEU A 658 -25.01 11.96 40.54
C LEU A 658 -25.40 10.49 40.65
N LEU A 659 -24.42 9.59 40.77
CA LEU A 659 -24.68 8.16 40.94
C LEU A 659 -25.40 7.89 42.25
N ALA A 660 -24.99 8.50 43.38
CA ALA A 660 -25.63 8.36 44.67
C ALA A 660 -27.08 8.93 44.70
N GLU A 661 -27.29 10.09 44.06
CA GLU A 661 -28.59 10.73 43.91
C GLU A 661 -29.56 9.85 43.12
N LYS A 662 -29.18 9.39 41.93
CA LYS A 662 -30.02 8.58 41.03
C LYS A 662 -30.36 7.19 41.60
N LEU A 663 -29.50 6.63 42.42
CA LEU A 663 -29.74 5.33 43.06
C LEU A 663 -30.53 5.47 44.39
N ASN A 664 -30.80 6.70 44.83
CA ASN A 664 -31.44 7.02 46.16
C ASN A 664 -30.66 6.38 47.31
N LEU A 665 -29.33 6.52 47.34
CA LEU A 665 -28.45 5.88 48.34
C LEU A 665 -27.96 6.84 49.44
#